data_bebbe15b355825f38f7418d50bc1c5d2
#
_entry.id   bebbe15b355825f38f7418d50bc1c5d2
#
_cell.length_a   1.000
_cell.length_b   1.000
_cell.length_c   1.000
_cell.angle_alpha   90.00
_cell.angle_beta   90.00
_cell.angle_gamma   90.00
#
_symmetry.space_group_name_H-M   'P 1'
#
loop_
_entity.id
_entity.type
_entity.pdbx_description
1 polymer ?
#
loop_
_entity_poly.entity_id
_entity_poly.type
_entity_poly.pdbx_seq_one_letter_code
_entity_poly.pdbx_strand_id
1 'polypeptide(L)'
;MVVTNANNYNENVNTENSIEQRRQSVLTSSDPNSDKLPIDCILVYRTDDREKDTEVEDNNGHQYVKNKTPFERRIQFEEYLKKKQGLIVEPIESNSEKIGFVRIHAPFEVLLVAAENIRMKLPIEKIEEEEDDSPMTQTNQSTWHSFTKWLKGPFRLDESLKHNDPDYYTAIYSSEIDKFKKLFVKLRGSKDLYFTSTERSILTHELLSRAHIDDDVEGEDTTVELSKSSKRYGIDQLVAKKAYTSYFPLHESIDDKVDNKLNDRKRLKKYWATMRQWYKFQPLSLIRSYMGEKVAFYFALFGFYNQMLILPALVGLIIFIYGISTVFSDKPTSDICGTFGNETNMCPRCDDTCPFWLLNQSCFYSKISYVFDNAATVIFAILMSLWARWFIEFWKRRQAILQYEWDSIDFEQHLEPIRPEFESQATKKGERRLNPVTEITEPYISTQKRIPFYIMAAIVVIIMMAIVCATVFATIVYRVRMDYILKKTSVSSYSSIIITVTSAIMNLICSIILSKFYYWIARKLTNLEFHKYQSTYDDSLVIKIYLFQFVNFYSSLFYIAFFKGRFLEYPSKYGLSNSRDFTEQCDPAGCLVELSIQFVIIMIGKQIINNILEFFNATSRTLMRCSKGHKSNEQNQWEIDSHLFDFKSDILIDEYLELVIQFGFITLFVTAFPLAPLFALFNNLIEIRLDAWKFLSKYKRPIPFKASDIGIWGDIISGISYFAVLTNAIVIAWTSEFIPKMAYRSLKSTGGSLDGYVNWTLSSFPVSAYNVSGVPPPNPPTNVQFCRYRDFRSEDGPLYSQTSEYWNVTAARLAFIIVFEHVIFFIIYLMDWLVPDVPKSIQNKINHERYIDQRERWASKLSEDHLKHAVEISDGLRGEFKIPNAIAEILVNETDTNLNHRPRSKGKIRNDLSSENP
;
A
#
# COMPACT_ATOMS: atom_id res chain seq x y z
N MET A 1 49.90 -0.24 -6.39
CA MET A 1 48.50 -0.48 -6.01
C MET A 1 48.43 -1.31 -4.70
N VAL A 2 49.25 -1.04 -3.71
CA VAL A 2 49.29 -1.76 -2.40
C VAL A 2 49.51 -0.78 -1.22
N VAL A 3 49.57 0.53 -1.48
CA VAL A 3 49.86 1.54 -0.43
C VAL A 3 48.60 2.37 -0.01
N THR A 4 47.46 2.18 -0.68
CA THR A 4 46.25 2.94 -0.38
C THR A 4 45.31 2.33 0.66
N ASN A 5 45.53 1.08 1.11
CA ASN A 5 44.60 0.43 2.07
C ASN A 5 44.97 0.63 3.56
N ALA A 6 46.13 1.14 3.87
CA ALA A 6 46.54 1.35 5.27
C ALA A 6 45.98 2.65 5.87
N ASN A 7 45.74 3.66 5.04
CA ASN A 7 45.19 4.95 5.53
C ASN A 7 43.69 4.90 5.83
N ASN A 8 42.92 4.13 5.08
CA ASN A 8 41.44 3.99 5.36
C ASN A 8 41.17 3.20 6.65
N TYR A 9 42.06 2.34 7.08
CA TYR A 9 41.91 1.61 8.34
C TYR A 9 42.14 2.50 9.56
N ASN A 10 43.08 3.45 9.45
CA ASN A 10 43.37 4.40 10.53
C ASN A 10 42.33 5.53 10.63
N GLU A 11 41.68 5.92 9.53
CA GLU A 11 40.61 6.92 9.57
C GLU A 11 39.33 6.35 10.25
N ASN A 12 38.98 5.09 9.99
CA ASN A 12 37.83 4.45 10.66
C ASN A 12 38.09 4.22 12.16
N VAL A 13 39.32 3.88 12.56
CA VAL A 13 39.68 3.72 13.98
C VAL A 13 39.71 5.07 14.71
N ASN A 14 40.09 6.14 14.04
CA ASN A 14 40.10 7.48 14.64
C ASN A 14 38.69 8.08 14.76
N THR A 15 37.78 7.81 13.82
CA THR A 15 36.39 8.22 13.92
C THR A 15 35.62 7.44 14.99
N GLU A 16 35.85 6.13 15.13
CA GLU A 16 35.26 5.36 16.23
C GLU A 16 35.82 5.82 17.60
N ASN A 17 37.09 6.09 17.72
CA ASN A 17 37.70 6.61 18.97
C ASN A 17 37.17 8.03 19.31
N SER A 18 36.98 8.88 18.33
CA SER A 18 36.43 10.23 18.56
C SER A 18 34.95 10.19 18.97
N ILE A 19 34.18 9.27 18.42
CA ILE A 19 32.78 9.01 18.79
C ILE A 19 32.71 8.42 20.20
N GLU A 20 33.58 7.48 20.53
CA GLU A 20 33.67 6.86 21.85
C GLU A 20 34.11 7.86 22.94
N GLN A 21 35.09 8.74 22.67
CA GLN A 21 35.47 9.83 23.58
C GLN A 21 34.34 10.84 23.80
N ARG A 22 33.54 11.14 22.79
CA ARG A 22 32.32 11.99 22.95
C ARG A 22 31.25 11.28 23.75
N ARG A 23 31.02 9.98 23.55
CA ARG A 23 30.12 9.18 24.39
C ARG A 23 30.56 9.25 25.86
N GLN A 24 31.83 9.15 26.17
CA GLN A 24 32.36 9.23 27.53
C GLN A 24 32.21 10.63 28.13
N SER A 25 32.37 11.71 27.35
CA SER A 25 32.16 13.08 27.84
C SER A 25 30.69 13.40 28.14
N VAL A 26 29.76 12.80 27.37
CA VAL A 26 28.31 12.92 27.61
C VAL A 26 27.88 12.14 28.86
N LEU A 27 28.50 11.00 29.15
CA LEU A 27 28.23 10.17 30.34
C LEU A 27 28.65 10.85 31.67
N THR A 28 29.56 11.83 31.63
CA THR A 28 30.03 12.57 32.81
C THR A 28 29.21 13.83 33.13
N SER A 29 28.37 14.32 32.22
CA SER A 29 27.50 15.48 32.42
C SER A 29 26.05 15.04 32.74
N SER A 30 25.83 14.47 33.93
CA SER A 30 24.47 14.22 34.45
C SER A 30 23.84 15.55 34.88
N ASP A 31 22.92 16.04 34.05
CA ASP A 31 22.12 17.20 34.36
C ASP A 31 21.00 16.87 35.40
N PRO A 32 20.88 17.59 36.52
CA PRO A 32 19.90 17.29 37.58
C PRO A 32 18.44 17.68 37.23
N ASN A 33 18.12 18.04 35.98
CA ASN A 33 16.80 18.52 35.55
C ASN A 33 16.00 17.45 34.72
N SER A 34 16.03 16.17 35.16
CA SER A 34 15.30 15.09 34.46
C SER A 34 13.79 15.28 34.32
N ASP A 35 13.17 16.05 35.22
CA ASP A 35 11.70 16.27 35.23
C ASP A 35 11.16 17.14 34.07
N LYS A 36 12.03 17.68 33.21
CA LYS A 36 11.65 18.58 32.08
C LYS A 36 11.86 17.94 30.70
N LEU A 37 12.48 16.77 30.60
CA LEU A 37 12.75 16.16 29.30
C LEU A 37 11.49 15.45 28.73
N PRO A 38 11.23 15.56 27.41
CA PRO A 38 10.12 14.87 26.79
C PRO A 38 10.30 13.34 26.86
N ILE A 39 9.20 12.62 27.02
CA ILE A 39 9.18 11.15 26.99
C ILE A 39 9.21 10.71 25.52
N ASP A 40 10.27 10.02 25.11
CA ASP A 40 10.46 9.59 23.73
C ASP A 40 9.86 8.19 23.45
N CYS A 41 9.93 7.29 24.43
CA CYS A 41 9.39 5.93 24.31
C CYS A 41 8.94 5.37 25.65
N ILE A 42 7.92 4.51 25.61
CA ILE A 42 7.42 3.75 26.77
C ILE A 42 7.64 2.27 26.50
N LEU A 43 8.28 1.57 27.46
CA LEU A 43 8.36 0.12 27.48
C LEU A 43 7.38 -0.42 28.51
N VAL A 44 6.67 -1.50 28.18
CA VAL A 44 5.65 -2.13 29.04
C VAL A 44 6.08 -3.55 29.39
N TYR A 45 6.00 -3.91 30.66
CA TYR A 45 6.32 -5.26 31.13
C TYR A 45 5.32 -5.75 32.17
N ARG A 46 5.32 -7.07 32.43
CA ARG A 46 4.50 -7.68 33.48
C ARG A 46 5.29 -7.80 34.76
N THR A 47 4.68 -7.46 35.90
CA THR A 47 5.28 -7.59 37.23
C THR A 47 5.24 -9.03 37.77
N ASP A 48 4.33 -9.87 37.25
CA ASP A 48 4.16 -11.29 37.68
C ASP A 48 5.39 -12.18 37.30
N ASP A 49 6.29 -11.70 36.46
CA ASP A 49 7.47 -12.45 36.02
C ASP A 49 8.57 -12.53 37.09
N ARG A 50 8.42 -11.80 38.21
CA ARG A 50 9.31 -11.88 39.39
C ARG A 50 9.11 -13.16 40.24
N GLU A 51 7.90 -13.77 40.21
CA GLU A 51 7.53 -14.87 41.08
C GLU A 51 7.81 -16.28 40.52
N LYS A 52 8.29 -16.38 39.26
CA LYS A 52 8.50 -17.68 38.61
C LYS A 52 9.92 -18.21 38.65
N ASP A 53 10.77 -17.68 39.51
CA ASP A 53 12.10 -18.21 39.81
C ASP A 53 12.02 -19.39 40.79
N THR A 54 11.27 -20.44 40.46
CA THR A 54 11.39 -21.72 41.16
C THR A 54 12.58 -22.49 40.61
N GLU A 55 13.58 -22.67 41.44
CA GLU A 55 14.67 -23.57 41.24
C GLU A 55 14.16 -24.98 40.92
N VAL A 56 14.34 -25.41 39.70
CA VAL A 56 14.21 -26.81 39.34
C VAL A 56 15.60 -27.41 39.54
N GLU A 57 15.83 -27.93 40.75
CA GLU A 57 16.94 -28.86 41.00
C GLU A 57 16.67 -30.16 40.24
N ASP A 58 17.47 -30.43 39.22
CA ASP A 58 17.49 -31.74 38.59
C ASP A 58 18.41 -32.68 39.38
N ASN A 59 17.93 -33.89 39.70
CA ASN A 59 18.53 -34.88 40.60
C ASN A 59 19.90 -35.45 40.20
N ASN A 60 20.63 -34.84 39.24
CA ASN A 60 21.90 -35.39 38.70
C ASN A 60 23.11 -34.43 38.71
N GLY A 61 23.09 -33.35 39.49
CA GLY A 61 24.34 -32.65 39.83
C GLY A 61 25.11 -31.98 38.66
N HIS A 62 24.52 -31.87 37.46
CA HIS A 62 25.14 -31.15 36.36
C HIS A 62 24.53 -29.72 36.28
N GLN A 63 25.37 -28.72 36.51
CA GLN A 63 25.04 -27.32 36.28
C GLN A 63 24.83 -27.10 34.77
N TYR A 64 23.53 -27.12 34.33
CA TYR A 64 23.18 -26.60 33.05
C TYR A 64 23.23 -25.07 33.07
N VAL A 65 23.81 -24.45 32.05
CA VAL A 65 23.82 -23.01 31.85
C VAL A 65 22.38 -22.50 31.90
N LYS A 66 22.02 -21.83 33.01
CA LYS A 66 20.68 -21.28 33.26
C LYS A 66 20.34 -20.25 32.20
N ASN A 67 19.33 -20.48 31.38
CA ASN A 67 18.83 -19.44 30.50
C ASN A 67 18.36 -18.25 31.34
N LYS A 68 18.96 -17.06 31.16
CA LYS A 68 18.61 -15.83 31.88
C LYS A 68 17.09 -15.62 31.87
N THR A 69 16.53 -15.26 33.02
CA THR A 69 15.09 -14.98 33.15
C THR A 69 14.68 -13.72 32.37
N PRO A 70 13.40 -13.55 32.00
CA PRO A 70 12.92 -12.31 31.38
C PRO A 70 13.26 -11.07 32.22
N PHE A 71 13.24 -11.18 33.53
CA PHE A 71 13.57 -10.11 34.48
C PHE A 71 15.07 -9.72 34.41
N GLU A 72 15.99 -10.69 34.46
CA GLU A 72 17.43 -10.44 34.35
C GLU A 72 17.81 -9.79 33.03
N ARG A 73 17.22 -10.26 31.92
CA ARG A 73 17.42 -9.64 30.58
C ARG A 73 16.98 -8.19 30.55
N ARG A 74 15.87 -7.87 31.22
CA ARG A 74 15.34 -6.49 31.30
C ARG A 74 16.30 -5.59 32.07
N ILE A 75 16.79 -6.00 33.25
CA ILE A 75 17.71 -5.21 34.05
C ILE A 75 19.01 -4.96 33.28
N GLN A 76 19.58 -5.97 32.65
CA GLN A 76 20.79 -5.81 31.84
C GLN A 76 20.59 -4.85 30.67
N PHE A 77 19.43 -4.91 30.01
CA PHE A 77 19.11 -3.99 28.94
C PHE A 77 18.99 -2.54 29.44
N GLU A 78 18.25 -2.33 30.53
CA GLU A 78 18.11 -1.01 31.13
C GLU A 78 19.44 -0.43 31.61
N GLU A 79 20.32 -1.26 32.19
CA GLU A 79 21.69 -0.84 32.55
C GLU A 79 22.54 -0.51 31.33
N TYR A 80 22.46 -1.30 30.26
CA TYR A 80 23.18 -1.04 29.02
C TYR A 80 22.73 0.31 28.42
N LEU A 81 21.41 0.56 28.37
CA LEU A 81 20.88 1.83 27.88
C LEU A 81 21.38 3.03 28.69
N LYS A 82 21.47 2.89 30.02
CA LYS A 82 21.99 3.93 30.90
C LYS A 82 23.49 4.13 30.74
N LYS A 83 24.28 3.06 30.86
CA LYS A 83 25.73 3.15 30.96
C LYS A 83 26.44 3.31 29.60
N LYS A 84 25.95 2.64 28.56
CA LYS A 84 26.61 2.60 27.25
C LYS A 84 26.01 3.57 26.25
N GLN A 85 24.68 3.79 26.28
CA GLN A 85 24.03 4.68 25.32
C GLN A 85 23.71 6.06 25.87
N GLY A 86 23.80 6.28 27.18
CA GLY A 86 23.53 7.57 27.81
C GLY A 86 22.06 7.97 27.81
N LEU A 87 21.15 7.00 27.70
CA LEU A 87 19.70 7.25 27.79
C LEU A 87 19.27 7.34 29.26
N ILE A 88 18.29 8.22 29.55
CA ILE A 88 17.66 8.31 30.88
C ILE A 88 16.50 7.30 30.88
N VAL A 89 16.57 6.34 31.83
CA VAL A 89 15.63 5.23 31.94
C VAL A 89 14.99 5.26 33.33
N GLU A 90 13.66 5.50 33.40
CA GLU A 90 12.89 5.64 34.65
C GLU A 90 11.84 4.52 34.74
N PRO A 91 12.03 3.50 35.56
CA PRO A 91 11.02 2.47 35.82
C PRO A 91 9.90 3.03 36.71
N ILE A 92 8.64 2.74 36.38
CA ILE A 92 7.44 3.13 37.12
C ILE A 92 6.53 1.92 37.28
N GLU A 93 6.11 1.64 38.50
CA GLU A 93 5.11 0.60 38.79
C GLU A 93 3.71 1.24 38.81
N SER A 94 2.75 0.60 38.12
CA SER A 94 1.36 1.03 38.18
C SER A 94 0.69 0.45 39.43
N ASN A 95 -0.01 1.29 40.18
CA ASN A 95 -0.71 0.84 41.40
C ASN A 95 -1.99 0.03 41.15
N SER A 96 -2.49 -0.03 39.92
CA SER A 96 -3.81 -0.58 39.57
C SER A 96 -3.79 -1.88 38.77
N GLU A 97 -2.67 -2.27 38.14
CA GLU A 97 -2.56 -3.49 37.36
C GLU A 97 -1.17 -4.14 37.59
N LYS A 98 -1.05 -5.43 37.38
CA LYS A 98 0.24 -6.17 37.39
C LYS A 98 1.12 -5.83 36.17
N ILE A 99 1.24 -4.56 35.86
CA ILE A 99 1.96 -4.01 34.70
C ILE A 99 2.89 -2.91 35.19
N GLY A 100 4.15 -2.98 34.78
CA GLY A 100 5.13 -1.91 35.01
C GLY A 100 5.46 -1.19 33.71
N PHE A 101 5.87 0.06 33.86
CA PHE A 101 6.26 0.93 32.74
C PHE A 101 7.69 1.40 32.92
N VAL A 102 8.42 1.57 31.80
CA VAL A 102 9.73 2.23 31.77
C VAL A 102 9.63 3.41 30.84
N ARG A 103 9.86 4.61 31.34
CA ARG A 103 9.98 5.83 30.52
C ARG A 103 11.41 5.97 30.02
N ILE A 104 11.56 6.28 28.76
CA ILE A 104 12.85 6.53 28.12
C ILE A 104 12.87 7.96 27.60
N HIS A 105 13.92 8.68 28.02
CA HIS A 105 14.23 10.02 27.58
C HIS A 105 15.60 10.02 26.88
N ALA A 106 15.68 10.58 25.69
CA ALA A 106 16.93 10.70 24.94
C ALA A 106 17.47 12.14 25.04
N PRO A 107 18.62 12.33 25.70
CA PRO A 107 19.29 13.62 25.73
C PRO A 107 19.68 14.12 24.34
N PHE A 108 19.75 15.43 24.15
CA PHE A 108 20.01 16.06 22.86
C PHE A 108 21.34 15.57 22.21
N GLU A 109 22.39 15.48 23.01
CA GLU A 109 23.72 15.06 22.54
C GLU A 109 23.71 13.59 22.03
N VAL A 110 22.94 12.71 22.71
CA VAL A 110 22.79 11.31 22.29
C VAL A 110 22.01 11.23 20.97
N LEU A 111 21.00 12.08 20.79
CA LEU A 111 20.24 12.15 19.55
C LEU A 111 21.09 12.66 18.37
N LEU A 112 22.00 13.61 18.58
CA LEU A 112 22.93 14.07 17.56
C LEU A 112 23.87 12.96 17.08
N VAL A 113 24.45 12.18 18.00
CA VAL A 113 25.28 11.02 17.66
C VAL A 113 24.47 9.96 16.90
N ALA A 114 23.24 9.71 17.34
CA ALA A 114 22.36 8.79 16.64
C ALA A 114 22.01 9.28 15.22
N ALA A 115 21.76 10.58 15.04
CA ALA A 115 21.48 11.19 13.73
C ALA A 115 22.68 11.05 12.76
N GLU A 116 23.90 11.23 13.26
CA GLU A 116 25.12 11.02 12.47
C GLU A 116 25.29 9.56 12.06
N ASN A 117 25.06 8.61 12.98
CA ASN A 117 25.17 7.16 12.71
C ASN A 117 24.21 6.66 11.65
N ILE A 118 22.99 7.22 11.58
CA ILE A 118 22.01 6.87 10.54
C ILE A 118 22.07 7.76 9.30
N ARG A 119 23.08 8.66 9.23
CA ARG A 119 23.24 9.64 8.14
C ARG A 119 21.96 10.45 7.89
N MET A 120 21.35 10.92 8.98
CA MET A 120 20.10 11.69 8.90
C MET A 120 20.35 13.02 8.19
N LYS A 121 19.49 13.37 7.24
CA LYS A 121 19.51 14.69 6.61
C LYS A 121 18.91 15.71 7.57
N LEU A 122 19.61 16.82 7.79
CA LEU A 122 19.12 17.96 8.57
C LEU A 122 19.15 19.22 7.70
N PRO A 123 18.30 20.20 7.99
CA PRO A 123 18.22 21.44 7.22
C PRO A 123 19.50 22.27 7.39
N ILE A 124 19.97 22.82 6.26
CA ILE A 124 21.12 23.70 6.19
C ILE A 124 20.68 25.15 5.97
N GLU A 125 21.52 26.10 6.40
CA GLU A 125 21.25 27.51 6.22
C GLU A 125 21.22 27.86 4.73
N LYS A 126 20.17 28.56 4.28
CA LYS A 126 20.10 29.07 2.92
C LYS A 126 21.26 30.06 2.74
N ILE A 127 22.22 29.71 1.92
CA ILE A 127 23.18 30.68 1.44
C ILE A 127 22.40 31.64 0.56
N GLU A 128 22.21 32.89 1.00
CA GLU A 128 21.61 33.94 0.18
C GLU A 128 22.50 34.13 -1.07
N GLU A 129 22.22 33.34 -2.11
CA GLU A 129 22.65 33.73 -3.45
C GLU A 129 21.79 34.94 -3.79
N GLU A 130 22.44 36.09 -4.07
CA GLU A 130 21.80 37.27 -4.62
C GLU A 130 20.78 36.78 -5.67
N GLU A 131 19.47 37.04 -5.39
CA GLU A 131 18.44 36.81 -6.39
C GLU A 131 18.90 37.58 -7.61
N ASP A 132 19.48 36.86 -8.60
CA ASP A 132 19.58 37.37 -9.93
C ASP A 132 18.14 37.67 -10.36
N ASP A 133 17.78 38.95 -10.34
CA ASP A 133 16.55 39.50 -10.89
C ASP A 133 16.51 39.21 -12.41
N SER A 134 16.47 37.92 -12.75
CA SER A 134 16.13 37.52 -14.11
C SER A 134 14.61 37.61 -14.25
N PRO A 135 14.09 38.48 -15.10
CA PRO A 135 12.66 38.75 -15.27
C PRO A 135 11.94 37.60 -16.01
N MET A 136 12.29 36.35 -15.77
CA MET A 136 11.74 35.18 -16.48
C MET A 136 10.63 34.43 -15.74
N THR A 137 10.05 34.95 -14.66
CA THR A 137 8.94 34.26 -13.97
C THR A 137 7.68 35.09 -13.76
N GLN A 138 7.51 36.17 -14.52
CA GLN A 138 6.18 36.72 -14.74
C GLN A 138 5.52 36.06 -15.96
N THR A 139 5.37 34.75 -15.95
CA THR A 139 4.46 34.09 -16.85
C THR A 139 3.04 34.51 -16.47
N ASN A 140 2.36 35.16 -17.41
CA ASN A 140 0.95 35.45 -17.43
C ASN A 140 0.17 34.45 -16.58
N GLN A 141 -0.32 34.85 -15.40
CA GLN A 141 -1.29 34.07 -14.63
C GLN A 141 -2.52 33.92 -15.50
N SER A 142 -2.58 32.84 -16.26
CA SER A 142 -3.67 32.58 -17.17
C SER A 142 -4.98 32.56 -16.37
N THR A 143 -6.05 33.06 -16.96
CA THR A 143 -7.43 32.95 -16.44
C THR A 143 -7.76 31.56 -15.95
N TRP A 144 -7.14 30.55 -16.55
CA TRP A 144 -7.18 29.13 -16.15
C TRP A 144 -6.61 28.84 -14.77
N HIS A 145 -5.54 29.51 -14.36
CA HIS A 145 -4.98 29.39 -13.01
C HIS A 145 -5.89 30.01 -11.94
N SER A 146 -6.51 31.13 -12.24
CA SER A 146 -7.51 31.75 -11.35
C SER A 146 -8.76 30.91 -11.22
N PHE A 147 -9.24 30.30 -12.32
CA PHE A 147 -10.37 29.39 -12.31
C PHE A 147 -10.10 28.11 -11.47
N THR A 148 -8.93 27.49 -11.65
CA THR A 148 -8.53 26.31 -10.87
C THR A 148 -8.32 26.65 -9.39
N LYS A 149 -7.85 27.84 -9.07
CA LYS A 149 -7.70 28.35 -7.69
C LYS A 149 -9.05 28.55 -7.03
N TRP A 150 -10.04 29.09 -7.75
CA TRP A 150 -11.43 29.25 -7.29
C TRP A 150 -12.10 27.89 -7.08
N LEU A 151 -11.97 26.96 -8.02
CA LEU A 151 -12.54 25.61 -7.94
C LEU A 151 -11.98 24.83 -6.73
N LYS A 152 -10.69 24.99 -6.39
CA LYS A 152 -10.05 24.35 -5.24
C LYS A 152 -10.35 25.03 -3.91
N GLY A 153 -10.97 26.23 -3.91
CA GLY A 153 -11.22 27.02 -2.71
C GLY A 153 -11.90 26.27 -1.57
N PRO A 154 -13.08 25.63 -1.80
CA PRO A 154 -13.82 24.91 -0.77
C PRO A 154 -13.08 23.70 -0.20
N PHE A 155 -12.22 23.05 -1.00
CA PHE A 155 -11.48 21.84 -0.65
C PHE A 155 -10.16 22.11 0.07
N ARG A 156 -9.76 23.38 0.23
CA ARG A 156 -8.52 23.77 0.87
C ARG A 156 -8.50 23.33 2.33
N LEU A 157 -7.30 23.02 2.79
CA LEU A 157 -7.00 22.79 4.21
C LEU A 157 -7.25 24.07 5.02
N ASP A 158 -7.73 23.87 6.25
CA ASP A 158 -7.79 24.96 7.22
C ASP A 158 -6.37 25.48 7.50
N GLU A 159 -6.23 26.79 7.72
CA GLU A 159 -4.92 27.40 7.99
C GLU A 159 -4.24 26.80 9.23
N SER A 160 -5.03 26.33 10.18
CA SER A 160 -4.55 25.61 11.36
C SER A 160 -3.83 24.28 11.05
N LEU A 161 -4.06 23.69 9.88
CA LEU A 161 -3.44 22.44 9.42
C LEU A 161 -2.27 22.67 8.45
N LYS A 162 -2.06 23.89 8.00
CA LYS A 162 -0.89 24.20 7.20
C LYS A 162 0.34 24.13 8.10
N HIS A 163 1.22 23.22 7.79
CA HIS A 163 2.57 23.21 8.32
C HIS A 163 3.40 24.06 7.36
N ASN A 164 3.90 25.20 7.85
CA ASN A 164 4.85 25.98 7.09
C ASN A 164 6.21 25.29 7.27
N ASP A 165 6.46 24.26 6.45
CA ASP A 165 7.82 23.76 6.28
C ASP A 165 8.58 24.88 5.55
N PRO A 166 9.55 25.52 6.19
CA PRO A 166 10.36 26.51 5.50
C PRO A 166 11.10 25.81 4.37
N ASP A 167 11.29 26.49 3.25
CA ASP A 167 11.97 25.98 2.06
C ASP A 167 13.50 25.95 2.34
N TYR A 168 13.97 24.89 3.04
CA TYR A 168 15.39 24.68 3.34
C TYR A 168 15.98 23.62 2.40
N TYR A 169 17.26 23.78 2.11
CA TYR A 169 18.06 22.67 1.59
C TYR A 169 18.43 21.73 2.73
N THR A 170 18.64 20.45 2.45
CA THR A 170 19.01 19.44 3.44
C THR A 170 20.34 18.81 3.07
N ALA A 171 21.15 18.48 4.08
CA ALA A 171 22.38 17.73 3.90
C ALA A 171 22.51 16.64 4.98
N ILE A 172 23.30 15.60 4.69
CA ILE A 172 23.58 14.55 5.67
C ILE A 172 24.35 15.17 6.82
N TYR A 173 23.81 15.01 8.04
CA TYR A 173 24.41 15.55 9.25
C TYR A 173 25.80 14.93 9.48
N SER A 174 26.78 15.78 9.75
CA SER A 174 28.12 15.43 10.23
C SER A 174 28.54 16.43 11.26
N SER A 175 28.93 15.96 12.43
CA SER A 175 29.35 16.79 13.55
C SER A 175 30.64 17.55 13.24
N GLU A 176 31.53 17.03 12.40
CA GLU A 176 32.76 17.70 11.98
C GLU A 176 32.45 18.91 11.11
N ILE A 177 31.57 18.77 10.12
CA ILE A 177 31.15 19.87 9.24
C ILE A 177 30.46 20.99 10.04
N ASP A 178 29.58 20.65 10.99
CA ASP A 178 28.89 21.63 11.82
C ASP A 178 29.87 22.38 12.73
N LYS A 179 30.91 21.70 13.23
CA LYS A 179 31.94 22.28 14.07
C LYS A 179 32.75 23.35 13.33
N PHE A 180 33.11 23.13 12.06
CA PHE A 180 33.93 24.04 11.27
C PHE A 180 33.12 25.21 10.64
N LYS A 181 31.85 25.01 10.26
CA LYS A 181 31.09 26.01 9.48
C LYS A 181 29.75 26.42 10.06
N LYS A 182 29.29 25.80 11.15
CA LYS A 182 27.91 26.00 11.68
C LYS A 182 26.87 25.94 10.56
N LEU A 183 27.02 24.95 9.68
CA LEU A 183 26.22 24.79 8.46
C LEU A 183 24.75 24.46 8.78
N PHE A 184 24.54 23.64 9.83
CA PHE A 184 23.21 23.17 10.18
C PHE A 184 22.45 24.20 11.03
N VAL A 185 21.30 24.62 10.53
CA VAL A 185 20.52 25.71 11.12
C VAL A 185 19.98 25.31 12.49
N LYS A 186 20.26 26.12 13.48
CA LYS A 186 19.60 26.07 14.80
C LYS A 186 18.19 26.66 14.71
N LEU A 187 17.36 26.08 13.88
CA LEU A 187 16.09 26.59 13.40
C LEU A 187 15.06 26.87 14.49
N ARG A 188 15.18 26.24 15.66
CA ARG A 188 14.08 26.19 16.64
C ARG A 188 14.44 26.78 17.98
N GLY A 189 15.51 27.50 18.08
CA GLY A 189 15.87 28.37 19.23
C GLY A 189 16.23 27.69 20.54
N SER A 190 15.79 26.46 20.82
CA SER A 190 16.16 25.70 22.01
C SER A 190 16.56 24.29 21.62
N LYS A 191 17.48 23.66 22.39
CA LYS A 191 17.95 22.29 22.19
C LYS A 191 16.78 21.28 22.16
N ASP A 192 15.73 21.51 22.92
CA ASP A 192 14.57 20.64 23.05
C ASP A 192 13.64 20.66 21.83
N LEU A 193 13.70 21.72 21.02
CA LEU A 193 12.86 21.91 19.83
C LEU A 193 13.62 21.63 18.51
N TYR A 194 14.88 21.24 18.58
CA TYR A 194 15.72 20.99 17.40
C TYR A 194 15.21 19.80 16.58
N PHE A 195 14.92 18.68 17.22
CA PHE A 195 14.32 17.52 16.60
C PHE A 195 12.81 17.52 16.78
N THR A 196 12.07 17.17 15.73
CA THR A 196 10.62 16.92 15.82
C THR A 196 10.34 15.70 16.68
N SER A 197 9.12 15.59 17.22
CA SER A 197 8.71 14.42 18.02
C SER A 197 8.88 13.09 17.26
N THR A 198 8.70 13.11 15.93
CA THR A 198 8.88 11.98 15.05
C THR A 198 10.35 11.62 14.87
N GLU A 199 11.20 12.61 14.61
CA GLU A 199 12.66 12.41 14.49
C GLU A 199 13.24 11.86 15.80
N ARG A 200 12.84 12.40 16.96
CA ARG A 200 13.21 11.87 18.27
C ARG A 200 12.81 10.39 18.42
N SER A 201 11.58 10.05 18.01
CA SER A 201 11.08 8.67 18.09
C SER A 201 11.85 7.72 17.16
N ILE A 202 12.24 8.16 15.95
CA ILE A 202 13.07 7.38 15.01
C ILE A 202 14.44 7.11 15.63
N LEU A 203 15.11 8.17 16.11
CA LEU A 203 16.46 8.09 16.69
C LEU A 203 16.47 7.22 17.96
N THR A 204 15.47 7.38 18.83
CA THR A 204 15.32 6.56 20.03
C THR A 204 15.06 5.10 19.70
N HIS A 205 14.19 4.82 18.72
CA HIS A 205 13.93 3.46 18.26
C HIS A 205 15.20 2.81 17.70
N GLU A 206 16.00 3.54 16.95
CA GLU A 206 17.28 3.08 16.41
C GLU A 206 18.25 2.69 17.51
N LEU A 207 18.37 3.53 18.56
CA LEU A 207 19.18 3.22 19.72
C LEU A 207 18.70 1.97 20.46
N LEU A 208 17.39 1.79 20.61
CA LEU A 208 16.79 0.62 21.26
C LEU A 208 16.93 -0.67 20.46
N SER A 209 16.84 -0.59 19.13
CA SER A 209 16.92 -1.76 18.23
C SER A 209 18.35 -2.27 18.04
N ARG A 210 19.33 -1.36 18.04
CA ARG A 210 20.78 -1.70 17.91
C ARG A 210 21.49 -1.94 19.23
N ALA A 211 20.80 -1.90 20.35
CA ALA A 211 21.43 -2.18 21.64
C ALA A 211 22.01 -3.60 21.68
N HIS A 212 23.23 -3.74 22.17
CA HIS A 212 23.95 -5.01 22.31
C HIS A 212 24.06 -5.38 23.78
N ILE A 213 23.54 -6.51 24.16
CA ILE A 213 23.78 -7.09 25.48
C ILE A 213 24.72 -8.25 25.26
N ASP A 214 25.93 -8.15 25.80
CA ASP A 214 26.85 -9.28 25.87
C ASP A 214 26.33 -10.24 26.95
N ASP A 215 26.06 -11.50 26.58
CA ASP A 215 25.94 -12.56 27.57
C ASP A 215 27.38 -12.81 28.09
N ASP A 216 27.76 -12.16 29.18
CA ASP A 216 29.01 -12.45 29.88
C ASP A 216 29.01 -13.92 30.27
N VAL A 217 29.67 -14.74 29.47
CA VAL A 217 30.07 -16.09 29.90
C VAL A 217 31.32 -15.84 30.78
N GLU A 218 31.08 -15.75 32.09
CA GLU A 218 32.15 -15.88 33.07
C GLU A 218 32.76 -17.28 32.89
N GLY A 219 33.85 -17.37 32.15
CA GLY A 219 34.64 -18.55 31.93
C GLY A 219 36.03 -18.08 31.59
N GLU A 220 36.89 -18.01 32.60
CA GLU A 220 38.36 -17.87 32.47
C GLU A 220 38.92 -18.95 31.54
N ASP A 221 39.11 -18.63 30.24
CA ASP A 221 40.15 -19.28 29.43
C ASP A 221 40.58 -18.36 28.30
N THR A 222 41.77 -17.80 28.49
CA THR A 222 42.41 -16.71 27.71
C THR A 222 43.10 -17.16 26.42
N THR A 223 42.62 -18.08 25.64
CA THR A 223 43.34 -18.53 24.43
C THR A 223 42.59 -18.67 23.12
N VAL A 224 41.33 -18.18 22.98
CA VAL A 224 40.66 -18.17 21.66
C VAL A 224 39.93 -16.85 21.44
N GLU A 225 40.62 -15.84 20.95
CA GLU A 225 40.11 -14.51 20.64
C GLU A 225 39.16 -14.43 19.40
N LEU A 226 38.84 -15.52 18.73
CA LEU A 226 38.14 -15.48 17.44
C LEU A 226 36.69 -15.99 17.43
N SER A 227 36.09 -16.32 18.57
CA SER A 227 34.73 -16.90 18.57
C SER A 227 33.76 -16.35 19.61
N LYS A 228 33.99 -15.19 20.23
CA LYS A 228 32.98 -14.55 21.08
C LYS A 228 31.89 -13.95 20.21
N SER A 229 30.86 -14.73 19.95
CA SER A 229 29.62 -14.35 19.34
C SER A 229 28.82 -13.49 20.30
N SER A 230 29.02 -12.18 20.29
CA SER A 230 28.10 -11.28 20.98
C SER A 230 26.69 -11.46 20.42
N LYS A 231 25.80 -11.98 21.24
CA LYS A 231 24.37 -12.09 20.87
C LYS A 231 23.77 -10.69 20.98
N ARG A 232 23.31 -10.13 19.86
CA ARG A 232 22.63 -8.86 19.83
C ARG A 232 21.21 -9.02 20.37
N TYR A 233 20.84 -8.29 21.42
CA TYR A 233 19.49 -8.28 21.97
C TYR A 233 18.92 -6.86 21.87
N GLY A 234 18.40 -6.48 20.72
CA GLY A 234 17.59 -5.28 20.57
C GLY A 234 16.21 -5.42 21.21
N ILE A 235 15.48 -4.31 21.30
CA ILE A 235 14.14 -4.27 21.94
C ILE A 235 13.16 -5.27 21.29
N ASP A 236 13.21 -5.45 19.97
CA ASP A 236 12.33 -6.38 19.27
C ASP A 236 12.55 -7.84 19.70
N GLN A 237 13.81 -8.24 19.94
CA GLN A 237 14.11 -9.56 20.47
C GLN A 237 13.65 -9.73 21.91
N LEU A 238 13.74 -8.69 22.73
CA LEU A 238 13.26 -8.72 24.11
C LEU A 238 11.73 -8.84 24.18
N VAL A 239 11.03 -8.18 23.27
CA VAL A 239 9.57 -8.35 23.11
C VAL A 239 9.23 -9.77 22.63
N ALA A 240 9.96 -10.31 21.65
CA ALA A 240 9.79 -11.68 21.17
C ALA A 240 10.07 -12.73 22.28
N LYS A 241 11.03 -12.46 23.18
CA LYS A 241 11.36 -13.29 24.36
C LYS A 241 10.50 -13.00 25.58
N LYS A 242 9.48 -12.12 25.47
CA LYS A 242 8.53 -11.72 26.51
C LYS A 242 9.16 -11.01 27.72
N ALA A 243 10.39 -10.46 27.60
CA ALA A 243 10.95 -9.60 28.61
C ALA A 243 10.19 -8.27 28.72
N TYR A 244 9.72 -7.76 27.60
CA TYR A 244 8.73 -6.69 27.52
C TYR A 244 7.48 -7.19 26.79
N THR A 245 6.32 -6.59 27.10
CA THR A 245 5.04 -6.92 26.44
C THR A 245 4.86 -6.12 25.17
N SER A 246 5.20 -4.84 25.21
CA SER A 246 5.13 -3.92 24.07
C SER A 246 5.99 -2.66 24.32
N TYR A 247 6.29 -1.93 23.27
CA TYR A 247 6.91 -0.62 23.35
C TYR A 247 6.29 0.30 22.30
N PHE A 248 6.21 1.60 22.59
CA PHE A 248 5.57 2.58 21.69
C PHE A 248 5.98 4.02 22.04
N PRO A 249 6.01 4.94 21.07
CA PRO A 249 6.09 6.37 21.33
C PRO A 249 4.79 6.86 21.97
N LEU A 250 4.89 7.83 22.86
CA LEU A 250 3.73 8.36 23.56
C LEU A 250 2.87 9.23 22.63
N HIS A 251 1.56 9.09 22.72
CA HIS A 251 0.63 10.03 22.12
C HIS A 251 0.59 11.35 22.88
N GLU A 252 0.46 12.45 22.16
CA GLU A 252 0.19 13.75 22.77
C GLU A 252 -1.17 13.74 23.47
N SER A 253 -1.25 14.44 24.61
CA SER A 253 -2.48 14.49 25.42
C SER A 253 -3.63 15.18 24.66
N ILE A 254 -4.83 14.62 24.80
CA ILE A 254 -6.06 15.19 24.23
C ILE A 254 -6.78 16.09 25.26
N ASP A 255 -6.51 15.92 26.56
CA ASP A 255 -7.22 16.65 27.61
C ASP A 255 -6.82 18.11 27.68
N ASP A 256 -7.83 19.00 27.57
CA ASP A 256 -7.65 20.45 27.63
C ASP A 256 -7.24 20.95 29.05
N LYS A 257 -7.33 20.07 30.06
CA LYS A 257 -6.93 20.40 31.45
C LYS A 257 -5.42 20.35 31.65
N VAL A 258 -4.70 19.56 30.81
CA VAL A 258 -3.25 19.37 30.96
C VAL A 258 -2.46 20.33 30.10
N ASP A 259 -2.96 20.71 28.93
CA ASP A 259 -2.27 21.60 28.00
C ASP A 259 -3.29 22.38 27.14
N ASN A 260 -3.35 23.70 27.36
CA ASN A 260 -4.20 24.60 26.56
C ASN A 260 -3.68 24.84 25.14
N LYS A 261 -2.46 24.37 24.79
CA LYS A 261 -1.92 24.49 23.45
C LYS A 261 -2.56 23.46 22.52
N LEU A 262 -2.88 23.89 21.32
CA LEU A 262 -3.41 23.04 20.24
C LEU A 262 -2.25 22.20 19.69
N ASN A 263 -2.02 21.01 20.27
CA ASN A 263 -0.99 20.06 19.82
C ASN A 263 -1.40 19.36 18.51
N ASP A 264 -0.46 18.71 17.83
CA ASP A 264 -0.66 18.12 16.51
C ASP A 264 -1.73 17.02 16.48
N ARG A 265 -1.82 16.20 17.53
CA ARG A 265 -2.90 15.21 17.68
C ARG A 265 -4.29 15.86 17.77
N LYS A 266 -4.44 16.94 18.56
CA LYS A 266 -5.71 17.68 18.67
C LYS A 266 -6.09 18.34 17.34
N ARG A 267 -5.09 18.92 16.64
CA ARG A 267 -5.28 19.51 15.29
C ARG A 267 -5.79 18.47 14.30
N LEU A 268 -5.09 17.32 14.20
CA LEU A 268 -5.49 16.22 13.31
C LEU A 268 -6.87 15.66 13.67
N LYS A 269 -7.14 15.44 14.97
CA LYS A 269 -8.44 14.90 15.41
C LYS A 269 -9.59 15.85 15.12
N LYS A 270 -9.42 17.17 15.37
CA LYS A 270 -10.49 18.16 15.22
C LYS A 270 -10.78 18.53 13.77
N TYR A 271 -9.73 18.71 12.97
CA TYR A 271 -9.85 19.31 11.64
C TYR A 271 -9.69 18.29 10.50
N TRP A 272 -9.21 17.07 10.77
CA TRP A 272 -9.00 16.05 9.75
C TRP A 272 -9.80 14.76 9.98
N ALA A 273 -9.74 14.17 11.17
CA ALA A 273 -10.37 12.88 11.49
C ALA A 273 -11.88 12.98 11.82
N THR A 274 -12.56 13.99 11.29
CA THR A 274 -13.97 14.26 11.55
C THR A 274 -14.76 14.11 10.26
N MET A 275 -15.89 13.37 10.28
CA MET A 275 -16.76 13.16 9.10
C MET A 275 -17.28 14.48 8.51
N ARG A 276 -17.44 15.54 9.32
CA ARG A 276 -17.87 16.86 8.83
C ARG A 276 -16.90 17.48 7.81
N GLN A 277 -15.63 17.02 7.76
CA GLN A 277 -14.59 17.52 6.85
C GLN A 277 -14.32 16.57 5.66
N TRP A 278 -15.30 15.72 5.30
CA TRP A 278 -15.17 14.68 4.28
C TRP A 278 -14.66 15.18 2.92
N TYR A 279 -14.95 16.43 2.56
CA TYR A 279 -14.63 17.07 1.28
C TYR A 279 -13.24 17.74 1.23
N LYS A 280 -12.56 17.93 2.37
CA LYS A 280 -11.26 18.64 2.43
C LYS A 280 -10.08 17.74 2.08
N PHE A 281 -9.02 18.34 1.51
CA PHE A 281 -7.76 17.65 1.22
C PHE A 281 -7.09 17.12 2.49
N GLN A 282 -6.13 16.19 2.30
CA GLN A 282 -5.38 15.58 3.38
C GLN A 282 -4.20 16.48 3.82
N PRO A 283 -3.97 16.70 5.13
CA PRO A 283 -2.83 17.44 5.65
C PRO A 283 -1.56 16.58 5.72
N LEU A 284 -0.99 16.22 4.56
CA LEU A 284 0.07 15.21 4.45
C LEU A 284 1.31 15.55 5.28
N SER A 285 1.76 16.82 5.30
CA SER A 285 2.91 17.26 6.10
C SER A 285 2.69 17.03 7.59
N LEU A 286 1.48 17.35 8.10
CA LEU A 286 1.14 17.13 9.50
C LEU A 286 0.95 15.65 9.85
N ILE A 287 0.42 14.84 8.91
CA ILE A 287 0.32 13.37 9.09
C ILE A 287 1.73 12.77 9.18
N ARG A 288 2.63 13.17 8.28
CA ARG A 288 4.03 12.76 8.28
C ARG A 288 4.72 13.12 9.60
N SER A 289 4.59 14.40 10.03
CA SER A 289 5.24 14.89 11.24
C SER A 289 4.74 14.21 12.51
N TYR A 290 3.56 13.58 12.51
CA TYR A 290 2.98 12.91 13.66
C TYR A 290 3.09 11.38 13.61
N MET A 291 2.83 10.75 12.44
CA MET A 291 2.74 9.29 12.28
C MET A 291 3.91 8.66 11.50
N GLY A 292 4.74 9.46 10.85
CA GLY A 292 5.84 8.99 10.01
C GLY A 292 5.49 8.86 8.53
N GLU A 293 6.52 8.59 7.71
CA GLU A 293 6.42 8.61 6.25
C GLU A 293 5.59 7.45 5.69
N LYS A 294 5.75 6.24 6.24
CA LYS A 294 5.02 5.04 5.78
C LYS A 294 3.50 5.21 5.82
N VAL A 295 2.99 5.82 6.90
CA VAL A 295 1.55 6.14 7.06
C VAL A 295 1.16 7.31 6.15
N ALA A 296 2.03 8.33 6.04
CA ALA A 296 1.77 9.48 5.18
C ALA A 296 1.67 9.10 3.70
N PHE A 297 2.48 8.16 3.20
CA PHE A 297 2.37 7.64 1.82
C PHE A 297 1.05 6.91 1.58
N TYR A 298 0.53 6.17 2.55
CA TYR A 298 -0.80 5.57 2.44
C TYR A 298 -1.88 6.64 2.22
N PHE A 299 -1.94 7.64 3.09
CA PHE A 299 -2.93 8.72 2.93
C PHE A 299 -2.68 9.59 1.69
N ALA A 300 -1.43 9.72 1.24
CA ALA A 300 -1.10 10.42 0.01
C ALA A 300 -1.65 9.67 -1.22
N LEU A 301 -1.42 8.35 -1.32
CA LEU A 301 -1.98 7.52 -2.38
C LEU A 301 -3.50 7.54 -2.35
N PHE A 302 -4.11 7.32 -1.17
CA PHE A 302 -5.55 7.28 -1.02
C PHE A 302 -6.22 8.61 -1.40
N GLY A 303 -5.63 9.74 -0.94
CA GLY A 303 -6.12 11.06 -1.32
C GLY A 303 -5.97 11.36 -2.82
N PHE A 304 -4.83 10.97 -3.42
CA PHE A 304 -4.59 11.12 -4.85
C PHE A 304 -5.54 10.24 -5.68
N TYR A 305 -5.76 9.00 -5.27
CA TYR A 305 -6.71 8.08 -5.91
C TYR A 305 -8.13 8.67 -5.93
N ASN A 306 -8.60 9.22 -4.81
CA ASN A 306 -9.90 9.88 -4.74
C ASN A 306 -10.02 11.09 -5.68
N GLN A 307 -8.96 11.89 -5.80
CA GLN A 307 -8.94 13.02 -6.73
C GLN A 307 -9.04 12.55 -8.20
N MET A 308 -8.33 11.48 -8.54
CA MET A 308 -8.35 10.92 -9.89
C MET A 308 -9.67 10.20 -10.22
N LEU A 309 -10.39 9.68 -9.21
CA LEU A 309 -11.70 9.03 -9.38
C LEU A 309 -12.83 10.00 -9.71
N ILE A 310 -12.70 11.29 -9.46
CA ILE A 310 -13.78 12.26 -9.70
C ILE A 310 -14.18 12.28 -11.18
N LEU A 311 -13.22 12.28 -12.08
CA LEU A 311 -13.48 12.31 -13.52
C LEU A 311 -14.20 11.05 -14.02
N PRO A 312 -13.72 9.82 -13.74
CA PRO A 312 -14.46 8.60 -14.09
C PRO A 312 -15.85 8.50 -13.48
N ALA A 313 -16.01 8.96 -12.22
CA ALA A 313 -17.31 8.95 -11.55
C ALA A 313 -18.34 9.83 -12.27
N LEU A 314 -17.94 11.03 -12.70
CA LEU A 314 -18.78 11.94 -13.47
C LEU A 314 -19.13 11.37 -14.85
N VAL A 315 -18.13 10.85 -15.57
CA VAL A 315 -18.36 10.27 -16.91
C VAL A 315 -19.27 9.03 -16.81
N GLY A 316 -19.02 8.16 -15.82
CA GLY A 316 -19.86 6.97 -15.59
C GLY A 316 -21.32 7.32 -15.25
N LEU A 317 -21.54 8.38 -14.45
CA LEU A 317 -22.87 8.89 -14.15
C LEU A 317 -23.58 9.43 -15.41
N ILE A 318 -22.88 10.18 -16.25
CA ILE A 318 -23.42 10.71 -17.52
C ILE A 318 -23.84 9.56 -18.44
N ILE A 319 -23.02 8.51 -18.57
CA ILE A 319 -23.30 7.34 -19.40
C ILE A 319 -24.51 6.56 -18.87
N PHE A 320 -24.62 6.42 -17.57
CA PHE A 320 -25.79 5.78 -16.94
C PHE A 320 -27.07 6.55 -17.21
N ILE A 321 -27.06 7.89 -17.09
CA ILE A 321 -28.19 8.75 -17.40
C ILE A 321 -28.53 8.65 -18.91
N TYR A 322 -27.54 8.63 -19.78
CA TYR A 322 -27.70 8.42 -21.22
C TYR A 322 -28.40 7.07 -21.50
N GLY A 323 -27.94 5.97 -20.88
CA GLY A 323 -28.57 4.65 -21.01
C GLY A 323 -30.05 4.64 -20.60
N ILE A 324 -30.40 5.29 -19.48
CA ILE A 324 -31.81 5.42 -19.04
C ILE A 324 -32.64 6.23 -20.02
N SER A 325 -32.10 7.33 -20.54
CA SER A 325 -32.84 8.23 -21.43
C SER A 325 -33.11 7.61 -22.81
N THR A 326 -32.22 6.71 -23.27
CA THR A 326 -32.31 6.12 -24.61
C THR A 326 -32.88 4.70 -24.64
N VAL A 327 -33.16 4.09 -23.50
CA VAL A 327 -33.64 2.70 -23.42
C VAL A 327 -34.94 2.46 -24.21
N PHE A 328 -35.84 3.45 -24.27
CA PHE A 328 -37.11 3.35 -25.01
C PHE A 328 -36.94 3.54 -26.51
N SER A 329 -35.79 4.05 -26.98
CA SER A 329 -35.49 4.26 -28.39
C SER A 329 -34.69 3.11 -29.00
N ASP A 330 -34.23 2.14 -28.18
CA ASP A 330 -33.43 0.99 -28.64
C ASP A 330 -34.32 -0.03 -29.36
N LYS A 331 -34.01 -0.27 -30.64
CA LYS A 331 -34.78 -1.17 -31.50
C LYS A 331 -34.80 -2.61 -31.00
N PRO A 332 -33.69 -3.26 -30.67
CA PRO A 332 -33.71 -4.61 -30.11
C PRO A 332 -34.58 -4.74 -28.86
N THR A 333 -34.50 -3.78 -27.95
CA THR A 333 -35.33 -3.76 -26.74
C THR A 333 -36.83 -3.57 -27.10
N SER A 334 -37.13 -2.72 -28.06
CA SER A 334 -38.51 -2.50 -28.57
C SER A 334 -39.04 -3.76 -29.21
N ASP A 335 -38.25 -4.50 -30.01
CA ASP A 335 -38.67 -5.76 -30.64
C ASP A 335 -38.96 -6.84 -29.59
N ILE A 336 -38.13 -6.98 -28.55
CA ILE A 336 -38.37 -7.94 -27.44
C ILE A 336 -39.62 -7.59 -26.63
N CYS A 337 -39.86 -6.30 -26.38
CA CYS A 337 -41.01 -5.85 -25.57
C CYS A 337 -42.28 -5.68 -26.36
N GLY A 338 -42.20 -5.70 -27.70
CA GLY A 338 -43.28 -5.43 -28.63
C GLY A 338 -44.02 -6.68 -29.14
N THR A 339 -44.65 -6.54 -30.32
CA THR A 339 -45.45 -7.62 -30.96
C THR A 339 -44.59 -8.83 -31.29
N PHE A 340 -43.36 -8.63 -31.81
CA PHE A 340 -42.42 -9.70 -32.12
C PHE A 340 -42.13 -10.59 -30.90
N GLY A 341 -41.89 -9.95 -29.73
CA GLY A 341 -41.60 -10.71 -28.49
C GLY A 341 -42.83 -11.47 -27.95
N ASN A 342 -44.04 -10.97 -28.18
CA ASN A 342 -45.30 -11.64 -27.79
C ASN A 342 -45.66 -12.84 -28.68
N GLU A 343 -45.16 -12.85 -29.91
CA GLU A 343 -45.45 -13.94 -30.87
C GLU A 343 -44.32 -14.99 -30.91
N THR A 344 -43.12 -14.66 -30.39
CA THR A 344 -41.97 -15.54 -30.46
C THR A 344 -41.96 -16.52 -29.29
N ASN A 345 -42.16 -17.80 -29.58
CA ASN A 345 -42.01 -18.89 -28.59
C ASN A 345 -40.56 -19.31 -28.47
N MET A 346 -40.02 -19.21 -27.26
CA MET A 346 -38.67 -19.65 -26.91
C MET A 346 -38.66 -21.10 -26.46
N CYS A 347 -37.54 -21.79 -26.80
CA CYS A 347 -37.31 -23.16 -26.37
C CYS A 347 -37.14 -23.23 -24.84
N PRO A 348 -37.53 -24.34 -24.21
CA PRO A 348 -37.33 -24.57 -22.78
C PRO A 348 -35.87 -24.37 -22.38
N ARG A 349 -35.63 -23.75 -21.23
CA ARG A 349 -34.27 -23.55 -20.68
C ARG A 349 -33.67 -24.83 -20.07
N CYS A 350 -34.48 -25.83 -19.83
CA CYS A 350 -34.10 -27.17 -19.41
C CYS A 350 -35.00 -28.21 -20.12
N ASP A 351 -34.45 -29.38 -20.50
CA ASP A 351 -35.15 -30.33 -21.38
C ASP A 351 -36.36 -31.02 -20.72
N ASP A 352 -36.31 -31.29 -19.41
CA ASP A 352 -37.26 -32.23 -18.80
C ASP A 352 -38.42 -31.53 -18.04
N THR A 353 -38.22 -30.35 -17.50
CA THR A 353 -39.16 -29.74 -16.54
C THR A 353 -39.56 -28.31 -16.84
N CYS A 354 -38.84 -27.62 -17.73
CA CYS A 354 -39.13 -26.24 -18.08
C CYS A 354 -40.18 -26.13 -19.18
N PRO A 355 -41.18 -25.23 -19.02
CA PRO A 355 -42.14 -24.99 -20.09
C PRO A 355 -41.52 -24.12 -21.20
N PHE A 356 -42.19 -24.14 -22.37
CA PHE A 356 -41.99 -23.13 -23.40
C PHE A 356 -42.39 -21.77 -22.85
N TRP A 357 -41.73 -20.72 -23.27
CA TRP A 357 -41.94 -19.37 -22.76
C TRP A 357 -41.89 -18.32 -23.88
N LEU A 358 -42.44 -17.15 -23.66
CA LEU A 358 -42.46 -16.06 -24.65
C LEU A 358 -41.27 -15.12 -24.46
N LEU A 359 -40.68 -14.68 -25.58
CA LEU A 359 -39.52 -13.77 -25.56
C LEU A 359 -39.79 -12.49 -24.81
N ASN A 360 -41.03 -11.97 -24.81
CA ASN A 360 -41.47 -10.79 -24.05
C ASN A 360 -41.20 -10.90 -22.53
N GLN A 361 -41.14 -12.10 -21.96
CA GLN A 361 -40.79 -12.29 -20.55
C GLN A 361 -39.37 -11.79 -20.20
N SER A 362 -38.49 -11.65 -21.20
CA SER A 362 -37.16 -11.06 -21.06
C SER A 362 -37.15 -9.52 -21.21
N CYS A 363 -38.29 -8.86 -21.41
CA CYS A 363 -38.36 -7.42 -21.66
C CYS A 363 -37.73 -6.58 -20.53
N PHE A 364 -37.99 -6.95 -19.28
CA PHE A 364 -37.40 -6.26 -18.12
C PHE A 364 -35.87 -6.40 -18.10
N TYR A 365 -35.35 -7.60 -18.35
CA TYR A 365 -33.90 -7.85 -18.46
C TYR A 365 -33.26 -7.11 -19.62
N SER A 366 -33.93 -7.05 -20.79
CA SER A 366 -33.46 -6.33 -21.97
C SER A 366 -33.30 -4.84 -21.68
N LYS A 367 -34.27 -4.22 -21.00
CA LYS A 367 -34.19 -2.81 -20.62
C LYS A 367 -33.03 -2.52 -19.68
N ILE A 368 -32.84 -3.36 -18.64
CA ILE A 368 -31.73 -3.22 -17.72
C ILE A 368 -30.40 -3.47 -18.44
N SER A 369 -30.32 -4.51 -19.28
CA SER A 369 -29.10 -4.82 -20.06
C SER A 369 -28.68 -3.63 -20.91
N TYR A 370 -29.59 -2.97 -21.61
CA TYR A 370 -29.29 -1.81 -22.43
C TYR A 370 -28.77 -0.61 -21.63
N VAL A 371 -29.28 -0.37 -20.43
CA VAL A 371 -28.77 0.73 -19.56
C VAL A 371 -27.28 0.58 -19.27
N PHE A 372 -26.81 -0.66 -19.13
CA PHE A 372 -25.39 -0.96 -18.85
C PHE A 372 -24.59 -1.31 -20.12
N ASP A 373 -25.23 -1.82 -21.19
CA ASP A 373 -24.58 -2.25 -22.44
C ASP A 373 -25.02 -1.41 -23.63
N ASN A 374 -24.53 -0.19 -23.72
CA ASN A 374 -24.75 0.73 -24.82
C ASN A 374 -23.43 1.15 -25.45
N ALA A 375 -23.44 1.83 -26.60
CA ALA A 375 -22.24 2.26 -27.31
C ALA A 375 -21.35 3.19 -26.45
N ALA A 376 -21.94 4.01 -25.58
CA ALA A 376 -21.21 4.90 -24.70
C ALA A 376 -20.42 4.13 -23.61
N THR A 377 -20.92 2.98 -23.18
CA THR A 377 -20.21 2.11 -22.21
C THR A 377 -18.90 1.56 -22.80
N VAL A 378 -18.87 1.26 -24.10
CA VAL A 378 -17.64 0.82 -24.77
C VAL A 378 -16.60 1.94 -24.81
N ILE A 379 -17.01 3.18 -25.11
CA ILE A 379 -16.13 4.35 -25.04
C ILE A 379 -15.62 4.53 -23.61
N PHE A 380 -16.47 4.34 -22.63
CA PHE A 380 -16.09 4.42 -21.21
C PHE A 380 -15.04 3.37 -20.85
N ALA A 381 -15.16 2.15 -21.33
CA ALA A 381 -14.17 1.10 -21.08
C ALA A 381 -12.79 1.44 -21.65
N ILE A 382 -12.75 2.07 -22.86
CA ILE A 382 -11.51 2.59 -23.44
C ILE A 382 -10.91 3.68 -22.54
N LEU A 383 -11.73 4.66 -22.14
CA LEU A 383 -11.29 5.74 -21.27
C LEU A 383 -10.78 5.22 -19.91
N MET A 384 -11.43 4.21 -19.34
CA MET A 384 -11.04 3.60 -18.06
C MET A 384 -9.75 2.78 -18.16
N SER A 385 -9.54 2.09 -19.27
CA SER A 385 -8.28 1.37 -19.53
C SER A 385 -7.09 2.35 -19.62
N LEU A 386 -7.28 3.50 -20.27
CA LEU A 386 -6.29 4.58 -20.32
C LEU A 386 -6.14 5.27 -18.96
N TRP A 387 -7.26 5.52 -18.25
CA TRP A 387 -7.26 6.15 -16.94
C TRP A 387 -6.48 5.35 -15.91
N ALA A 388 -6.61 4.02 -15.93
CA ALA A 388 -5.89 3.15 -15.01
C ALA A 388 -4.36 3.33 -15.14
N ARG A 389 -3.86 3.52 -16.37
CA ARG A 389 -2.45 3.79 -16.61
C ARG A 389 -2.06 5.23 -16.26
N TRP A 390 -2.87 6.21 -16.62
CA TRP A 390 -2.68 7.62 -16.25
C TRP A 390 -2.57 7.80 -14.76
N PHE A 391 -3.42 7.14 -14.00
CA PHE A 391 -3.36 7.16 -12.55
C PHE A 391 -1.96 6.76 -12.04
N ILE A 392 -1.36 5.69 -12.57
CA ILE A 392 -0.05 5.19 -12.14
C ILE A 392 1.06 6.17 -12.51
N GLU A 393 1.10 6.66 -13.75
CA GLU A 393 2.14 7.58 -14.21
C GLU A 393 2.10 8.91 -13.44
N PHE A 394 0.92 9.45 -13.21
CA PHE A 394 0.78 10.66 -12.39
C PHE A 394 1.07 10.40 -10.91
N TRP A 395 0.79 9.18 -10.41
CA TRP A 395 1.18 8.79 -9.06
C TRP A 395 2.70 8.75 -8.91
N LYS A 396 3.44 8.12 -9.81
CA LYS A 396 4.91 8.10 -9.80
C LYS A 396 5.48 9.52 -9.73
N ARG A 397 4.96 10.44 -10.53
CA ARG A 397 5.36 11.85 -10.47
C ARG A 397 5.05 12.50 -9.12
N ARG A 398 3.86 12.24 -8.57
CA ARG A 398 3.48 12.77 -7.27
C ARG A 398 4.34 12.19 -6.15
N GLN A 399 4.62 10.89 -6.22
CA GLN A 399 5.52 10.19 -5.31
C GLN A 399 6.93 10.78 -5.35
N ALA A 400 7.50 11.04 -6.53
CA ALA A 400 8.82 11.67 -6.67
C ALA A 400 8.86 13.09 -6.05
N ILE A 401 7.79 13.86 -6.18
CA ILE A 401 7.66 15.15 -5.51
C ILE A 401 7.67 14.98 -3.98
N LEU A 402 6.87 14.04 -3.44
CA LEU A 402 6.80 13.76 -2.02
C LEU A 402 8.12 13.21 -1.47
N GLN A 403 8.81 12.35 -2.23
CA GLN A 403 10.15 11.86 -1.88
C GLN A 403 11.14 13.00 -1.69
N TYR A 404 11.10 14.00 -2.57
CA TYR A 404 11.92 15.20 -2.46
C TYR A 404 11.51 16.06 -1.25
N GLU A 405 10.20 16.39 -1.12
CA GLU A 405 9.67 17.19 -0.01
C GLU A 405 9.90 16.55 1.37
N TRP A 406 10.05 15.22 1.43
CA TRP A 406 10.18 14.44 2.66
C TRP A 406 11.61 13.94 2.93
N ASP A 407 12.58 14.30 2.13
CA ASP A 407 13.98 13.87 2.24
C ASP A 407 14.17 12.35 2.28
N SER A 408 13.38 11.62 1.48
CA SER A 408 13.38 10.16 1.44
C SER A 408 14.03 9.55 0.19
N ILE A 409 14.63 10.37 -0.71
CA ILE A 409 15.17 9.92 -2.00
C ILE A 409 16.36 8.97 -1.83
N ASP A 410 17.27 9.25 -0.87
CA ASP A 410 18.49 8.48 -0.66
C ASP A 410 18.37 7.53 0.53
N PHE A 411 17.13 7.11 0.90
CA PHE A 411 16.94 6.14 1.96
C PHE A 411 17.42 4.76 1.50
N GLU A 412 18.59 4.35 2.00
CA GLU A 412 19.15 3.04 1.70
C GLU A 412 18.50 1.96 2.56
N GLN A 413 17.82 1.00 1.93
CA GLN A 413 17.26 -0.19 2.60
C GLN A 413 18.32 -1.02 3.35
N HIS A 414 19.60 -0.82 3.04
CA HIS A 414 20.73 -1.52 3.67
C HIS A 414 20.92 -1.20 5.15
N LEU A 415 20.29 -0.13 5.65
CA LEU A 415 20.33 0.24 7.07
C LEU A 415 19.23 -0.47 7.90
N GLU A 416 18.37 -1.26 7.26
CA GLU A 416 17.30 -1.97 7.96
C GLU A 416 17.87 -3.05 8.90
N PRO A 417 17.41 -3.12 10.18
CA PRO A 417 17.88 -4.13 11.13
C PRO A 417 17.44 -5.54 10.72
N ILE A 418 18.27 -6.52 11.02
CA ILE A 418 17.99 -7.94 10.75
C ILE A 418 16.83 -8.39 11.66
N ARG A 419 15.86 -9.11 11.11
CA ARG A 419 14.71 -9.63 11.86
C ARG A 419 15.16 -10.61 12.96
N PRO A 420 14.60 -10.47 14.20
CA PRO A 420 14.96 -11.33 15.32
C PRO A 420 14.71 -12.83 15.07
N GLU A 421 13.65 -13.17 14.33
CA GLU A 421 13.31 -14.55 13.98
C GLU A 421 14.37 -15.16 13.05
N PHE A 422 14.83 -14.38 12.06
CA PHE A 422 15.89 -14.81 11.16
C PHE A 422 17.21 -15.03 11.92
N GLU A 423 17.61 -14.07 12.74
CA GLU A 423 18.84 -14.16 13.53
C GLU A 423 18.83 -15.37 14.48
N SER A 424 17.72 -15.62 15.17
CA SER A 424 17.53 -16.79 16.04
C SER A 424 17.69 -18.10 15.29
N GLN A 425 17.17 -18.21 14.07
CA GLN A 425 17.25 -19.42 13.26
C GLN A 425 18.66 -19.61 12.63
N ALA A 426 19.26 -18.54 12.16
CA ALA A 426 20.62 -18.58 11.61
C ALA A 426 21.64 -18.95 12.68
N THR A 427 21.51 -18.41 13.90
CA THR A 427 22.37 -18.74 15.03
C THR A 427 22.25 -20.23 15.42
N LYS A 428 21.01 -20.79 15.44
CA LYS A 428 20.80 -22.22 15.70
C LYS A 428 21.46 -23.13 14.66
N LYS A 429 21.53 -22.69 13.40
CA LYS A 429 22.15 -23.44 12.29
C LYS A 429 23.66 -23.22 12.17
N GLY A 430 24.22 -22.27 12.93
CA GLY A 430 25.66 -21.98 13.01
C GLY A 430 26.27 -21.39 11.73
N GLU A 431 25.43 -20.89 10.80
CA GLU A 431 25.92 -20.33 9.52
C GLU A 431 26.16 -18.82 9.64
N ARG A 432 27.38 -18.41 9.32
CA ARG A 432 27.77 -17.00 9.22
C ARG A 432 28.51 -16.76 7.91
N ARG A 433 28.32 -15.59 7.33
CA ARG A 433 28.99 -15.17 6.10
C ARG A 433 29.49 -13.76 6.26
N LEU A 434 30.70 -13.50 5.75
CA LEU A 434 31.21 -12.15 5.62
C LEU A 434 30.35 -11.39 4.59
N ASN A 435 29.77 -10.27 4.98
CA ASN A 435 29.05 -9.39 4.06
C ASN A 435 30.11 -8.64 3.21
N PRO A 436 30.07 -8.76 1.86
CA PRO A 436 31.09 -8.14 1.01
C PRO A 436 30.99 -6.60 0.97
N VAL A 437 29.91 -6.01 1.49
CA VAL A 437 29.69 -4.55 1.51
C VAL A 437 30.16 -3.93 2.82
N THR A 438 29.81 -4.58 3.96
CA THR A 438 30.12 -4.06 5.29
C THR A 438 31.38 -4.68 5.92
N GLU A 439 31.93 -5.73 5.31
CA GLU A 439 33.04 -6.54 5.82
C GLU A 439 32.81 -7.12 7.24
N ILE A 440 31.56 -7.14 7.69
CA ILE A 440 31.16 -7.69 8.98
C ILE A 440 30.59 -9.10 8.79
N THR A 441 30.89 -10.01 9.69
CA THR A 441 30.30 -11.36 9.70
C THR A 441 28.87 -11.32 10.18
N GLU A 442 27.93 -11.60 9.28
CA GLU A 442 26.48 -11.60 9.54
C GLU A 442 25.91 -13.02 9.59
N PRO A 443 24.79 -13.22 10.34
CA PRO A 443 24.05 -14.47 10.28
C PRO A 443 23.51 -14.72 8.88
N TYR A 444 23.72 -15.92 8.36
CA TYR A 444 23.37 -16.30 6.98
C TYR A 444 22.64 -17.64 6.95
N ILE A 445 21.64 -17.74 6.07
CA ILE A 445 20.98 -18.99 5.73
C ILE A 445 21.05 -19.18 4.22
N SER A 446 21.65 -20.27 3.76
CA SER A 446 21.84 -20.58 2.35
C SER A 446 20.51 -20.61 1.60
N THR A 447 20.48 -20.06 0.37
CA THR A 447 19.29 -20.06 -0.50
C THR A 447 18.79 -21.46 -0.77
N GLN A 448 19.67 -22.45 -0.92
CA GLN A 448 19.30 -23.86 -1.12
C GLN A 448 18.46 -24.41 0.05
N LYS A 449 18.69 -23.99 1.28
CA LYS A 449 17.90 -24.38 2.45
C LYS A 449 16.54 -23.65 2.53
N ARG A 450 16.37 -22.56 1.79
CA ARG A 450 15.12 -21.77 1.71
C ARG A 450 14.20 -22.24 0.59
N ILE A 451 14.74 -22.76 -0.53
CA ILE A 451 13.99 -23.21 -1.70
C ILE A 451 12.84 -24.17 -1.34
N PRO A 452 13.02 -25.22 -0.51
CA PRO A 452 11.92 -26.13 -0.16
C PRO A 452 10.72 -25.41 0.49
N PHE A 453 10.97 -24.38 1.29
CA PHE A 453 9.90 -23.60 1.93
C PHE A 453 9.18 -22.70 0.93
N TYR A 454 9.87 -22.12 -0.05
CA TYR A 454 9.23 -21.38 -1.14
C TYR A 454 8.36 -22.29 -2.00
N ILE A 455 8.84 -23.50 -2.35
CA ILE A 455 8.05 -24.49 -3.09
C ILE A 455 6.82 -24.91 -2.29
N MET A 456 6.99 -25.22 -1.00
CA MET A 456 5.87 -25.55 -0.12
C MET A 456 4.84 -24.41 -0.05
N ALA A 457 5.30 -23.16 0.09
CA ALA A 457 4.41 -21.99 0.11
C ALA A 457 3.64 -21.88 -1.22
N ALA A 458 4.30 -22.03 -2.36
CA ALA A 458 3.65 -21.99 -3.68
C ALA A 458 2.58 -23.09 -3.81
N ILE A 459 2.89 -24.31 -3.40
CA ILE A 459 1.93 -25.44 -3.43
C ILE A 459 0.70 -25.13 -2.56
N VAL A 460 0.89 -24.62 -1.34
CA VAL A 460 -0.24 -24.27 -0.45
C VAL A 460 -1.09 -23.14 -1.04
N VAL A 461 -0.47 -22.13 -1.65
CA VAL A 461 -1.19 -21.05 -2.35
C VAL A 461 -2.04 -21.64 -3.49
N ILE A 462 -1.49 -22.52 -4.31
CA ILE A 462 -2.22 -23.18 -5.41
C ILE A 462 -3.39 -24.03 -4.88
N ILE A 463 -3.18 -24.78 -3.79
CA ILE A 463 -4.26 -25.57 -3.16
C ILE A 463 -5.38 -24.66 -2.67
N MET A 464 -5.04 -23.54 -2.03
CA MET A 464 -6.02 -22.57 -1.54
C MET A 464 -6.78 -21.90 -2.70
N MET A 465 -6.12 -21.59 -3.81
CA MET A 465 -6.80 -21.10 -5.02
C MET A 465 -7.74 -22.17 -5.62
N ALA A 466 -7.35 -23.44 -5.62
CA ALA A 466 -8.21 -24.55 -6.05
C ALA A 466 -9.46 -24.69 -5.14
N ILE A 467 -9.33 -24.46 -3.82
CA ILE A 467 -10.47 -24.44 -2.90
C ILE A 467 -11.43 -23.29 -3.27
N VAL A 468 -10.92 -22.11 -3.61
CA VAL A 468 -11.77 -21.00 -4.08
C VAL A 468 -12.52 -21.40 -5.37
N CYS A 469 -11.85 -22.00 -6.35
CA CYS A 469 -12.50 -22.50 -7.56
C CYS A 469 -13.58 -23.56 -7.24
N ALA A 470 -13.33 -24.41 -6.26
CA ALA A 470 -14.31 -25.39 -5.80
C ALA A 470 -15.54 -24.71 -5.14
N THR A 471 -15.37 -23.61 -4.40
CA THR A 471 -16.52 -22.86 -3.86
C THR A 471 -17.33 -22.18 -4.96
N VAL A 472 -16.69 -21.65 -6.00
CA VAL A 472 -17.40 -21.12 -7.19
C VAL A 472 -18.19 -22.23 -7.87
N PHE A 473 -17.58 -23.41 -8.06
CA PHE A 473 -18.28 -24.58 -8.63
C PHE A 473 -19.49 -25.01 -7.76
N ALA A 474 -19.34 -25.03 -6.43
CA ALA A 474 -20.44 -25.31 -5.52
C ALA A 474 -21.58 -24.26 -5.65
N THR A 475 -21.25 -23.00 -5.90
CA THR A 475 -22.21 -21.94 -6.14
C THR A 475 -22.96 -22.18 -7.47
N ILE A 476 -22.28 -22.68 -8.51
CA ILE A 476 -22.93 -23.06 -9.78
C ILE A 476 -23.94 -24.20 -9.55
N VAL A 477 -23.54 -25.24 -8.85
CA VAL A 477 -24.43 -26.36 -8.51
C VAL A 477 -25.65 -25.88 -7.70
N TYR A 478 -25.43 -24.95 -6.72
CA TYR A 478 -26.52 -24.33 -5.99
C TYR A 478 -27.50 -23.59 -6.92
N ARG A 479 -26.99 -22.78 -7.86
CA ARG A 479 -27.84 -22.06 -8.84
C ARG A 479 -28.70 -22.98 -9.66
N VAL A 480 -28.12 -24.03 -10.21
CA VAL A 480 -28.85 -25.03 -11.05
C VAL A 480 -29.94 -25.73 -10.21
N ARG A 481 -29.62 -26.15 -8.99
CA ARG A 481 -30.60 -26.83 -8.12
C ARG A 481 -31.74 -25.91 -7.65
N MET A 482 -31.41 -24.66 -7.31
CA MET A 482 -32.42 -23.69 -6.89
C MET A 482 -33.32 -23.23 -8.04
N ASP A 483 -32.76 -23.13 -9.26
CA ASP A 483 -33.57 -22.85 -10.46
C ASP A 483 -34.62 -23.92 -10.68
N TYR A 484 -34.27 -25.21 -10.56
CA TYR A 484 -35.20 -26.31 -10.63
C TYR A 484 -36.28 -26.28 -9.56
N ILE A 485 -35.91 -25.92 -8.31
CA ILE A 485 -36.87 -25.86 -7.20
C ILE A 485 -37.82 -24.68 -7.33
N LEU A 486 -37.28 -23.48 -7.61
CA LEU A 486 -38.11 -22.25 -7.64
C LEU A 486 -39.06 -22.19 -8.82
N LYS A 487 -38.74 -22.83 -9.96
CA LYS A 487 -39.65 -22.93 -11.11
C LYS A 487 -40.94 -23.74 -10.82
N LYS A 488 -40.90 -24.62 -9.80
CA LYS A 488 -42.07 -25.39 -9.33
C LYS A 488 -42.96 -24.63 -8.35
N THR A 489 -42.53 -23.43 -7.90
CA THR A 489 -43.24 -22.61 -6.92
C THR A 489 -43.96 -21.43 -7.57
N SER A 490 -44.89 -20.81 -6.88
CA SER A 490 -45.65 -19.63 -7.34
C SER A 490 -44.78 -18.38 -7.62
N VAL A 491 -43.47 -18.43 -7.25
CA VAL A 491 -42.50 -17.34 -7.39
C VAL A 491 -41.66 -17.47 -8.66
N SER A 492 -42.06 -18.31 -9.61
CA SER A 492 -41.31 -18.63 -10.84
C SER A 492 -40.89 -17.40 -11.66
N SER A 493 -41.71 -16.34 -11.71
CA SER A 493 -41.43 -15.11 -12.46
C SER A 493 -40.18 -14.34 -11.95
N TYR A 494 -39.82 -14.46 -10.67
CA TYR A 494 -38.70 -13.78 -10.05
C TYR A 494 -37.52 -14.73 -9.72
N SER A 495 -37.63 -16.01 -10.10
CA SER A 495 -36.66 -17.03 -9.76
C SER A 495 -35.22 -16.66 -10.12
N SER A 496 -35.01 -16.14 -11.32
CA SER A 496 -33.66 -15.77 -11.83
C SER A 496 -32.99 -14.67 -10.98
N ILE A 497 -33.72 -13.64 -10.57
CA ILE A 497 -33.19 -12.56 -9.72
C ILE A 497 -32.87 -13.08 -8.31
N ILE A 498 -33.80 -13.86 -7.72
CA ILE A 498 -33.61 -14.43 -6.38
C ILE A 498 -32.40 -15.33 -6.34
N ILE A 499 -32.19 -16.19 -7.33
CA ILE A 499 -31.05 -17.08 -7.42
C ILE A 499 -29.74 -16.29 -7.58
N THR A 500 -29.75 -15.28 -8.43
CA THR A 500 -28.56 -14.46 -8.66
C THR A 500 -28.16 -13.71 -7.39
N VAL A 501 -29.09 -13.10 -6.69
CA VAL A 501 -28.83 -12.36 -5.45
C VAL A 501 -28.37 -13.30 -4.33
N THR A 502 -29.09 -14.41 -4.10
CA THR A 502 -28.75 -15.36 -3.03
C THR A 502 -27.39 -16.03 -3.26
N SER A 503 -27.09 -16.40 -4.51
CA SER A 503 -25.80 -16.97 -4.88
C SER A 503 -24.65 -15.97 -4.71
N ALA A 504 -24.87 -14.69 -5.02
CA ALA A 504 -23.90 -13.63 -4.83
C ALA A 504 -23.61 -13.36 -3.35
N ILE A 505 -24.64 -13.32 -2.51
CA ILE A 505 -24.48 -13.18 -1.04
C ILE A 505 -23.73 -14.38 -0.46
N MET A 506 -24.09 -15.60 -0.87
CA MET A 506 -23.40 -16.82 -0.42
C MET A 506 -21.92 -16.81 -0.80
N ASN A 507 -21.61 -16.43 -2.06
CA ASN A 507 -20.24 -16.30 -2.53
C ASN A 507 -19.46 -15.24 -1.74
N LEU A 508 -20.06 -14.08 -1.43
CA LEU A 508 -19.46 -13.04 -0.62
C LEU A 508 -19.12 -13.54 0.81
N ILE A 509 -20.05 -14.24 1.45
CA ILE A 509 -19.83 -14.80 2.81
C ILE A 509 -18.69 -15.82 2.78
N CYS A 510 -18.69 -16.75 1.84
CA CYS A 510 -17.62 -17.75 1.66
C CYS A 510 -16.26 -17.05 1.44
N SER A 511 -16.22 -16.02 0.59
CA SER A 511 -15.00 -15.27 0.31
C SER A 511 -14.44 -14.58 1.55
N ILE A 512 -15.28 -13.99 2.40
CA ILE A 512 -14.85 -13.35 3.66
C ILE A 512 -14.27 -14.38 4.64
N ILE A 513 -14.90 -15.53 4.78
CA ILE A 513 -14.43 -16.62 5.66
C ILE A 513 -13.07 -17.14 5.17
N LEU A 514 -12.97 -17.45 3.88
CA LEU A 514 -11.73 -17.95 3.28
C LEU A 514 -10.60 -16.93 3.39
N SER A 515 -10.89 -15.63 3.24
CA SER A 515 -9.90 -14.55 3.40
C SER A 515 -9.25 -14.57 4.77
N LYS A 516 -10.04 -14.64 5.84
CA LYS A 516 -9.52 -14.67 7.22
C LYS A 516 -8.69 -15.93 7.51
N PHE A 517 -9.15 -17.08 7.01
CA PHE A 517 -8.45 -18.34 7.16
C PHE A 517 -7.11 -18.34 6.42
N TYR A 518 -7.11 -17.85 5.18
CA TYR A 518 -5.90 -17.78 4.36
C TYR A 518 -4.87 -16.80 4.92
N TYR A 519 -5.31 -15.66 5.46
CA TYR A 519 -4.42 -14.68 6.07
C TYR A 519 -3.56 -15.30 7.21
N TRP A 520 -4.17 -16.13 8.03
CA TRP A 520 -3.46 -16.88 9.06
C TRP A 520 -2.44 -17.88 8.48
N ILE A 521 -2.80 -18.58 7.39
CA ILE A 521 -1.89 -19.50 6.68
C ILE A 521 -0.72 -18.74 6.07
N ALA A 522 -0.99 -17.64 5.35
CA ALA A 522 0.02 -16.84 4.66
C ALA A 522 1.10 -16.34 5.62
N ARG A 523 0.72 -15.84 6.80
CA ARG A 523 1.67 -15.46 7.85
C ARG A 523 2.57 -16.61 8.29
N LYS A 524 2.00 -17.78 8.53
CA LYS A 524 2.78 -18.96 8.92
C LYS A 524 3.77 -19.38 7.83
N LEU A 525 3.33 -19.39 6.58
CA LEU A 525 4.18 -19.73 5.44
C LEU A 525 5.35 -18.73 5.30
N THR A 526 5.07 -17.43 5.34
CA THR A 526 6.10 -16.39 5.19
C THR A 526 7.12 -16.44 6.34
N ASN A 527 6.69 -16.77 7.57
CA ASN A 527 7.61 -16.97 8.68
C ASN A 527 8.57 -18.16 8.47
N LEU A 528 8.16 -19.19 7.72
CA LEU A 528 8.99 -20.35 7.41
C LEU A 528 10.03 -20.07 6.30
N GLU A 529 9.86 -18.99 5.52
CA GLU A 529 10.76 -18.64 4.42
C GLU A 529 12.06 -17.95 4.86
N PHE A 530 12.21 -17.64 6.15
CA PHE A 530 13.41 -17.03 6.75
C PHE A 530 13.89 -15.77 6.04
N HIS A 531 13.03 -14.76 5.92
CA HIS A 531 13.40 -13.46 5.37
C HIS A 531 14.32 -12.71 6.32
N LYS A 532 15.42 -12.12 5.78
CA LYS A 532 16.43 -11.41 6.55
C LYS A 532 15.92 -10.06 7.06
N TYR A 533 15.21 -9.30 6.21
CA TYR A 533 14.71 -7.96 6.48
C TYR A 533 13.19 -7.94 6.59
N GLN A 534 12.64 -6.96 7.32
CA GLN A 534 11.20 -6.83 7.48
C GLN A 534 10.52 -6.41 6.16
N SER A 535 11.17 -5.56 5.35
CA SER A 535 10.68 -5.17 4.02
C SER A 535 10.47 -6.37 3.11
N THR A 536 11.47 -7.25 2.97
CA THR A 536 11.35 -8.46 2.13
C THR A 536 10.31 -9.46 2.66
N TYR A 537 10.09 -9.49 3.97
CA TYR A 537 9.02 -10.28 4.58
C TYR A 537 7.64 -9.71 4.24
N ASP A 538 7.46 -8.40 4.41
CA ASP A 538 6.21 -7.70 4.11
C ASP A 538 5.86 -7.88 2.61
N ASP A 539 6.81 -7.72 1.69
CA ASP A 539 6.62 -7.91 0.25
C ASP A 539 6.18 -9.34 -0.11
N SER A 540 6.85 -10.33 0.47
CA SER A 540 6.51 -11.75 0.25
C SER A 540 5.12 -12.09 0.81
N LEU A 541 4.76 -11.53 1.96
CA LEU A 541 3.44 -11.68 2.56
C LEU A 541 2.36 -11.03 1.70
N VAL A 542 2.60 -9.81 1.24
CA VAL A 542 1.68 -9.05 0.38
C VAL A 542 1.39 -9.79 -0.91
N ILE A 543 2.42 -10.28 -1.63
CA ILE A 543 2.22 -11.04 -2.87
C ILE A 543 1.30 -12.25 -2.65
N LYS A 544 1.55 -13.05 -1.59
CA LYS A 544 0.74 -14.23 -1.29
C LYS A 544 -0.71 -13.86 -0.99
N ILE A 545 -0.91 -12.87 -0.12
CA ILE A 545 -2.26 -12.40 0.23
C ILE A 545 -2.97 -11.86 -1.00
N TYR A 546 -2.31 -11.02 -1.80
CA TYR A 546 -2.91 -10.42 -2.99
C TYR A 546 -3.30 -11.47 -4.03
N LEU A 547 -2.42 -12.41 -4.38
CA LEU A 547 -2.73 -13.47 -5.36
C LEU A 547 -3.95 -14.29 -4.94
N PHE A 548 -4.03 -14.68 -3.69
CA PHE A 548 -5.20 -15.40 -3.19
C PHE A 548 -6.46 -14.53 -3.22
N GLN A 549 -6.40 -13.28 -2.75
CA GLN A 549 -7.55 -12.39 -2.73
C GLN A 549 -8.03 -12.03 -4.13
N PHE A 550 -7.10 -11.91 -5.08
CA PHE A 550 -7.43 -11.71 -6.50
C PHE A 550 -8.33 -12.85 -7.01
N VAL A 551 -7.92 -14.10 -6.84
CA VAL A 551 -8.73 -15.25 -7.24
C VAL A 551 -10.02 -15.32 -6.43
N ASN A 552 -9.98 -15.08 -5.13
CA ASN A 552 -11.11 -15.18 -4.22
C ASN A 552 -12.27 -14.22 -4.56
N PHE A 553 -11.95 -12.97 -4.91
CA PHE A 553 -12.99 -11.98 -5.20
C PHE A 553 -13.39 -11.88 -6.66
N TYR A 554 -12.49 -12.21 -7.60
CA TYR A 554 -12.78 -12.03 -9.02
C TYR A 554 -13.19 -13.32 -9.74
N SER A 555 -12.93 -14.52 -9.21
CA SER A 555 -13.20 -15.77 -9.90
C SER A 555 -14.66 -15.97 -10.31
N SER A 556 -15.61 -15.57 -9.45
CA SER A 556 -17.04 -15.63 -9.77
C SER A 556 -17.44 -14.67 -10.89
N LEU A 557 -16.80 -13.47 -10.95
CA LEU A 557 -17.03 -12.51 -12.02
C LEU A 557 -16.43 -13.00 -13.33
N PHE A 558 -15.21 -13.56 -13.29
CA PHE A 558 -14.59 -14.19 -14.46
C PHE A 558 -15.43 -15.35 -15.00
N TYR A 559 -16.01 -16.17 -14.11
CA TYR A 559 -16.91 -17.24 -14.50
C TYR A 559 -18.13 -16.71 -15.27
N ILE A 560 -18.84 -15.72 -14.71
CA ILE A 560 -20.05 -15.17 -15.36
C ILE A 560 -19.69 -14.44 -16.66
N ALA A 561 -18.58 -13.69 -16.68
CA ALA A 561 -18.17 -12.92 -17.85
C ALA A 561 -17.72 -13.81 -19.01
N PHE A 562 -16.96 -14.89 -18.75
CA PHE A 562 -16.23 -15.61 -19.79
C PHE A 562 -16.68 -17.06 -20.02
N PHE A 563 -17.26 -17.70 -19.03
CA PHE A 563 -17.57 -19.15 -19.11
C PHE A 563 -19.08 -19.43 -19.13
N LYS A 564 -19.88 -18.67 -18.40
CA LYS A 564 -21.34 -18.93 -18.32
C LYS A 564 -21.99 -18.80 -19.70
N GLY A 565 -22.81 -19.81 -20.09
CA GLY A 565 -23.56 -19.83 -21.34
C GLY A 565 -22.72 -19.99 -22.62
N ARG A 566 -21.41 -20.32 -22.54
CA ARG A 566 -20.55 -20.42 -23.73
C ARG A 566 -20.41 -21.85 -24.28
N PHE A 567 -20.64 -22.85 -23.46
CA PHE A 567 -20.46 -24.26 -23.79
C PHE A 567 -21.81 -24.95 -24.00
N LEU A 568 -22.80 -24.22 -24.50
CA LEU A 568 -24.11 -24.75 -24.80
C LEU A 568 -24.15 -25.33 -26.21
N GLU A 569 -24.77 -26.48 -26.33
CA GLU A 569 -25.16 -27.05 -27.61
C GLU A 569 -26.63 -26.63 -27.94
N TYR A 570 -27.24 -27.25 -28.91
CA TYR A 570 -28.62 -26.98 -29.31
C TYR A 570 -29.62 -27.58 -28.29
N PRO A 571 -30.92 -27.12 -28.25
CA PRO A 571 -31.94 -27.69 -27.41
C PRO A 571 -32.05 -29.23 -27.58
N SER A 572 -32.44 -29.95 -26.55
CA SER A 572 -32.39 -31.40 -26.36
C SER A 572 -31.00 -32.07 -26.28
N LYS A 573 -29.92 -31.27 -26.39
CA LYS A 573 -28.54 -31.73 -26.18
C LYS A 573 -27.76 -30.70 -25.40
N TYR A 574 -28.38 -30.10 -24.38
CA TYR A 574 -27.71 -29.15 -23.47
C TYR A 574 -26.79 -29.94 -22.54
N GLY A 575 -25.47 -29.88 -22.78
CA GLY A 575 -24.46 -30.39 -21.84
C GLY A 575 -23.32 -31.19 -22.42
N LEU A 576 -22.15 -31.10 -21.82
CA LEU A 576 -20.86 -31.64 -22.22
C LEU A 576 -20.76 -33.20 -22.08
N SER A 577 -21.71 -33.86 -21.46
CA SER A 577 -21.78 -35.34 -21.29
C SER A 577 -23.06 -35.69 -20.59
N ASN A 578 -23.87 -36.53 -21.13
CA ASN A 578 -25.04 -37.24 -20.56
C ASN A 578 -25.71 -36.77 -19.25
N SER A 579 -25.26 -35.70 -18.63
CA SER A 579 -25.84 -35.08 -17.43
C SER A 579 -26.48 -33.74 -17.79
N ARG A 580 -27.76 -33.81 -18.15
CA ARG A 580 -28.66 -32.73 -18.53
C ARG A 580 -28.87 -31.70 -17.39
N ASP A 581 -28.30 -31.92 -16.24
CA ASP A 581 -28.59 -31.21 -14.99
C ASP A 581 -27.62 -30.04 -14.67
N PHE A 582 -26.53 -29.82 -15.44
CA PHE A 582 -25.45 -28.90 -15.03
C PHE A 582 -25.16 -27.77 -16.00
N THR A 583 -26.11 -27.34 -16.81
CA THR A 583 -25.89 -26.22 -17.73
C THR A 583 -26.60 -24.96 -17.29
N GLU A 584 -25.80 -23.89 -17.07
CA GLU A 584 -26.35 -22.56 -16.86
C GLU A 584 -26.45 -21.79 -18.18
N GLN A 585 -27.62 -21.26 -18.48
CA GLN A 585 -27.88 -20.41 -19.65
C GLN A 585 -27.91 -18.93 -19.24
N CYS A 586 -27.52 -18.06 -20.18
CA CYS A 586 -27.79 -16.62 -20.06
C CYS A 586 -29.22 -16.32 -20.54
N ASP A 587 -29.80 -15.22 -20.06
CA ASP A 587 -31.01 -14.67 -20.63
C ASP A 587 -30.76 -14.27 -22.11
N PRO A 588 -31.76 -14.30 -23.00
CA PRO A 588 -31.59 -13.82 -24.38
C PRO A 588 -31.08 -12.39 -24.49
N ALA A 589 -31.28 -11.56 -23.46
CA ALA A 589 -30.69 -10.23 -23.35
C ALA A 589 -29.21 -10.21 -22.94
N GLY A 590 -28.56 -11.39 -22.76
CA GLY A 590 -27.14 -11.52 -22.37
C GLY A 590 -26.91 -11.76 -20.88
N CYS A 591 -25.65 -12.10 -20.54
CA CYS A 591 -25.22 -12.35 -19.15
C CYS A 591 -24.79 -11.07 -18.40
N LEU A 592 -24.80 -9.92 -19.03
CA LEU A 592 -24.25 -8.69 -18.43
C LEU A 592 -25.00 -8.24 -17.18
N VAL A 593 -26.33 -8.39 -17.16
CA VAL A 593 -27.14 -8.03 -15.97
C VAL A 593 -26.76 -8.86 -14.76
N GLU A 594 -26.56 -10.16 -14.94
CA GLU A 594 -26.13 -11.03 -13.84
C GLU A 594 -24.71 -10.68 -13.35
N LEU A 595 -23.81 -10.38 -14.29
CA LEU A 595 -22.45 -9.89 -13.98
C LEU A 595 -22.53 -8.59 -13.18
N SER A 596 -23.40 -7.64 -13.57
CA SER A 596 -23.59 -6.37 -12.87
C SER A 596 -24.13 -6.59 -11.44
N ILE A 597 -25.12 -7.45 -11.25
CA ILE A 597 -25.66 -7.76 -9.91
C ILE A 597 -24.59 -8.40 -9.03
N GLN A 598 -23.88 -9.40 -9.55
CA GLN A 598 -22.81 -10.08 -8.82
C GLN A 598 -21.71 -9.08 -8.43
N PHE A 599 -21.30 -8.23 -9.36
CA PHE A 599 -20.30 -7.18 -9.15
C PHE A 599 -20.71 -6.20 -8.04
N VAL A 600 -21.94 -5.66 -8.10
CA VAL A 600 -22.47 -4.71 -7.12
C VAL A 600 -22.51 -5.34 -5.72
N ILE A 601 -23.00 -6.58 -5.60
CA ILE A 601 -23.11 -7.26 -4.31
C ILE A 601 -21.72 -7.51 -3.71
N ILE A 602 -20.74 -7.95 -4.51
CA ILE A 602 -19.40 -8.21 -4.00
C ILE A 602 -18.71 -6.88 -3.64
N MET A 603 -18.70 -5.90 -4.54
CA MET A 603 -18.01 -4.64 -4.34
C MET A 603 -18.60 -3.85 -3.16
N ILE A 604 -19.91 -3.56 -3.20
CA ILE A 604 -20.57 -2.75 -2.18
C ILE A 604 -20.76 -3.54 -0.89
N GLY A 605 -21.16 -4.82 -1.00
CA GLY A 605 -21.38 -5.68 0.17
C GLY A 605 -20.13 -5.90 0.98
N LYS A 606 -18.97 -6.15 0.33
CA LYS A 606 -17.67 -6.25 1.02
C LYS A 606 -17.34 -4.97 1.76
N GLN A 607 -17.46 -3.81 1.12
CA GLN A 607 -17.15 -2.51 1.71
C GLN A 607 -18.01 -2.23 2.95
N ILE A 608 -19.32 -2.41 2.84
CA ILE A 608 -20.25 -2.20 3.96
C ILE A 608 -19.91 -3.12 5.13
N ILE A 609 -19.69 -4.41 4.85
CA ILE A 609 -19.37 -5.40 5.91
C ILE A 609 -18.03 -5.04 6.58
N ASN A 610 -17.00 -4.69 5.82
CA ASN A 610 -15.70 -4.30 6.36
C ASN A 610 -15.83 -3.06 7.25
N ASN A 611 -16.45 -1.99 6.78
CA ASN A 611 -16.64 -0.75 7.55
C ASN A 611 -17.41 -0.99 8.86
N ILE A 612 -18.46 -1.83 8.82
CA ILE A 612 -19.24 -2.20 10.01
C ILE A 612 -18.37 -2.99 10.99
N LEU A 613 -17.62 -3.99 10.52
CA LEU A 613 -16.77 -4.83 11.37
C LEU A 613 -15.64 -4.01 12.00
N GLU A 614 -15.02 -3.10 11.24
CA GLU A 614 -13.99 -2.19 11.75
C GLU A 614 -14.52 -1.26 12.83
N PHE A 615 -15.64 -0.59 12.56
CA PHE A 615 -16.29 0.27 13.54
C PHE A 615 -16.67 -0.49 14.81
N PHE A 616 -17.23 -1.69 14.67
CA PHE A 616 -17.59 -2.53 15.81
C PHE A 616 -16.37 -2.99 16.61
N ASN A 617 -15.31 -3.48 15.94
CA ASN A 617 -14.08 -3.91 16.59
C ASN A 617 -13.38 -2.74 17.30
N ALA A 618 -13.34 -1.57 16.66
CA ALA A 618 -12.75 -0.37 17.26
C ALA A 618 -13.53 0.13 18.48
N THR A 619 -14.85 -0.08 18.52
CA THR A 619 -15.72 0.45 19.58
C THR A 619 -15.95 -0.56 20.72
N SER A 620 -15.92 -1.86 20.42
CA SER A 620 -16.23 -2.95 21.39
C SER A 620 -15.34 -2.92 22.63
N ARG A 621 -14.04 -2.68 22.51
CA ARG A 621 -13.13 -2.56 23.68
C ARG A 621 -13.43 -1.33 24.53
N THR A 622 -13.83 -0.23 23.91
CA THR A 622 -14.24 0.99 24.62
C THR A 622 -15.50 0.72 25.46
N LEU A 623 -16.48 0.02 24.87
CA LEU A 623 -17.69 -0.42 25.58
C LEU A 623 -17.39 -1.39 26.73
N MET A 624 -16.49 -2.37 26.52
CA MET A 624 -16.09 -3.32 27.57
C MET A 624 -15.37 -2.62 28.75
N ARG A 625 -14.63 -1.50 28.48
CA ARG A 625 -14.03 -0.70 29.55
C ARG A 625 -15.06 0.07 30.35
N CYS A 626 -16.00 0.74 29.66
CA CYS A 626 -17.10 1.43 30.35
C CYS A 626 -17.88 0.50 31.25
N SER A 627 -18.06 -0.75 30.83
CA SER A 627 -18.75 -1.80 31.63
C SER A 627 -17.96 -2.25 32.87
N LYS A 628 -16.63 -2.18 32.88
CA LYS A 628 -15.77 -2.60 34.00
C LYS A 628 -15.55 -1.51 35.07
N GLY A 629 -16.21 -0.35 34.97
CA GLY A 629 -16.30 0.64 36.04
C GLY A 629 -14.97 1.34 36.41
N HIS A 630 -13.96 1.34 35.51
CA HIS A 630 -12.72 2.09 35.75
C HIS A 630 -12.99 3.58 35.65
N LYS A 631 -13.08 4.24 36.78
CA LYS A 631 -13.18 5.71 36.86
C LYS A 631 -11.89 6.32 36.35
N SER A 632 -12.01 7.06 35.23
CA SER A 632 -10.88 7.60 34.43
C SER A 632 -10.25 8.88 34.99
N ASN A 633 -10.44 9.24 36.25
CA ASN A 633 -10.14 10.62 36.70
C ASN A 633 -8.67 10.91 37.06
N GLU A 634 -7.77 9.90 37.08
CA GLU A 634 -6.36 10.11 37.48
C GLU A 634 -5.36 9.20 36.72
N GLN A 635 -5.69 8.73 35.52
CA GLN A 635 -4.76 7.90 34.75
C GLN A 635 -3.78 8.78 33.94
N ASN A 636 -2.50 8.42 34.01
CA ASN A 636 -1.47 9.06 33.17
C ASN A 636 -1.64 8.69 31.69
N GLN A 637 -1.14 9.56 30.79
CA GLN A 637 -1.28 9.33 29.34
C GLN A 637 -0.69 7.98 28.89
N TRP A 638 0.42 7.51 29.45
CA TRP A 638 1.03 6.23 29.10
C TRP A 638 0.19 5.02 29.52
N GLU A 639 -0.57 5.10 30.59
CA GLU A 639 -1.52 4.08 31.01
C GLU A 639 -2.69 4.00 30.03
N ILE A 640 -3.23 5.16 29.61
CA ILE A 640 -4.31 5.24 28.62
C ILE A 640 -3.84 4.62 27.30
N ASP A 641 -2.65 5.00 26.83
CA ASP A 641 -2.10 4.55 25.55
C ASP A 641 -1.72 3.07 25.58
N SER A 642 -1.28 2.51 26.73
CA SER A 642 -0.94 1.09 26.88
C SER A 642 -2.11 0.16 26.53
N HIS A 643 -3.32 0.64 26.73
CA HIS A 643 -4.55 -0.09 26.47
C HIS A 643 -5.05 0.01 25.03
N LEU A 644 -4.47 0.87 24.18
CA LEU A 644 -4.79 0.97 22.76
C LEU A 644 -4.28 -0.28 22.02
N PHE A 645 -4.77 -0.49 20.79
CA PHE A 645 -4.28 -1.56 19.93
C PHE A 645 -2.84 -1.29 19.48
N ASP A 646 -2.01 -2.33 19.44
CA ASP A 646 -0.66 -2.21 18.91
C ASP A 646 -0.72 -1.89 17.41
N PHE A 647 0.04 -0.91 16.98
CA PHE A 647 0.20 -0.58 15.56
C PHE A 647 1.27 -1.49 14.94
N LYS A 648 0.85 -2.54 14.25
CA LYS A 648 1.73 -3.48 13.54
C LYS A 648 1.79 -3.15 12.05
N SER A 649 2.85 -3.53 11.35
CA SER A 649 2.99 -3.37 9.90
C SER A 649 1.83 -3.97 9.10
N ASP A 650 1.24 -5.05 9.59
CA ASP A 650 0.11 -5.75 8.98
C ASP A 650 -1.14 -4.87 8.78
N ILE A 651 -1.35 -3.86 9.63
CA ILE A 651 -2.52 -2.96 9.53
C ILE A 651 -2.49 -2.20 8.20
N LEU A 652 -1.32 -1.65 7.83
CA LEU A 652 -1.19 -0.96 6.54
C LEU A 652 -1.33 -1.92 5.35
N ILE A 653 -0.91 -3.19 5.50
CA ILE A 653 -1.11 -4.21 4.46
C ILE A 653 -2.60 -4.41 4.18
N ASP A 654 -3.43 -4.50 5.22
CA ASP A 654 -4.88 -4.67 5.08
C ASP A 654 -5.53 -3.45 4.41
N GLU A 655 -5.15 -2.23 4.79
CA GLU A 655 -5.68 -0.99 4.21
C GLU A 655 -5.29 -0.83 2.72
N TYR A 656 -4.02 -1.07 2.37
CA TYR A 656 -3.59 -1.07 0.97
C TYR A 656 -4.30 -2.16 0.15
N LEU A 657 -4.47 -3.35 0.73
CA LEU A 657 -5.15 -4.46 0.06
C LEU A 657 -6.59 -4.09 -0.31
N GLU A 658 -7.29 -3.40 0.60
CA GLU A 658 -8.67 -2.96 0.35
C GLU A 658 -8.74 -1.99 -0.82
N LEU A 659 -7.86 -0.98 -0.85
CA LEU A 659 -7.73 -0.02 -1.93
C LEU A 659 -7.40 -0.69 -3.27
N VAL A 660 -6.44 -1.63 -3.28
CA VAL A 660 -5.99 -2.31 -4.50
C VAL A 660 -7.05 -3.27 -5.05
N ILE A 661 -7.77 -3.97 -4.19
CA ILE A 661 -8.91 -4.80 -4.63
C ILE A 661 -10.05 -3.93 -5.18
N GLN A 662 -10.35 -2.79 -4.56
CA GLN A 662 -11.32 -1.84 -5.09
C GLN A 662 -10.88 -1.29 -6.46
N PHE A 663 -9.60 -0.91 -6.62
CA PHE A 663 -9.03 -0.48 -7.91
C PHE A 663 -9.20 -1.56 -8.99
N GLY A 664 -8.96 -2.83 -8.65
CA GLY A 664 -9.21 -3.94 -9.56
C GLY A 664 -10.66 -4.07 -9.99
N PHE A 665 -11.64 -3.92 -9.07
CA PHE A 665 -13.05 -3.92 -9.43
C PHE A 665 -13.39 -2.84 -10.47
N ILE A 666 -13.00 -1.61 -10.23
CA ILE A 666 -13.35 -0.49 -11.12
C ILE A 666 -12.58 -0.46 -12.44
N THR A 667 -11.49 -1.23 -12.57
CA THR A 667 -10.69 -1.28 -13.81
C THR A 667 -10.94 -2.52 -14.64
N LEU A 668 -11.07 -3.71 -14.03
CA LEU A 668 -11.21 -4.98 -14.74
C LEU A 668 -12.61 -5.19 -15.32
N PHE A 669 -13.66 -4.72 -14.63
CA PHE A 669 -15.06 -4.99 -14.97
C PHE A 669 -15.91 -3.73 -15.10
N VAL A 670 -15.30 -2.62 -15.46
CA VAL A 670 -15.99 -1.33 -15.60
C VAL A 670 -17.14 -1.36 -16.61
N THR A 671 -17.01 -2.16 -17.65
CA THR A 671 -18.04 -2.38 -18.68
C THR A 671 -19.33 -2.96 -18.10
N ALA A 672 -19.25 -3.75 -17.03
CA ALA A 672 -20.41 -4.34 -16.39
C ALA A 672 -21.20 -3.33 -15.54
N PHE A 673 -20.52 -2.33 -14.96
CA PHE A 673 -21.15 -1.37 -14.06
C PHE A 673 -20.50 0.02 -14.13
N PRO A 674 -20.93 0.91 -15.05
CA PRO A 674 -20.33 2.23 -15.23
C PRO A 674 -20.39 3.15 -14.00
N LEU A 675 -21.27 2.88 -13.04
CA LEU A 675 -21.34 3.63 -11.78
C LEU A 675 -20.32 3.20 -10.74
N ALA A 676 -19.53 2.14 -10.98
CA ALA A 676 -18.52 1.64 -10.03
C ALA A 676 -17.57 2.72 -9.50
N PRO A 677 -17.00 3.61 -10.32
CA PRO A 677 -16.13 4.69 -9.82
C PRO A 677 -16.85 5.66 -8.88
N LEU A 678 -18.14 5.91 -9.10
CA LEU A 678 -18.95 6.79 -8.24
C LEU A 678 -19.16 6.18 -6.85
N PHE A 679 -19.53 4.90 -6.79
CA PHE A 679 -19.71 4.19 -5.52
C PHE A 679 -18.37 4.05 -4.78
N ALA A 680 -17.29 3.76 -5.49
CA ALA A 680 -15.94 3.75 -4.92
C ALA A 680 -15.57 5.11 -4.31
N LEU A 681 -15.83 6.21 -5.02
CA LEU A 681 -15.55 7.55 -4.52
C LEU A 681 -16.31 7.85 -3.23
N PHE A 682 -17.62 7.53 -3.16
CA PHE A 682 -18.41 7.74 -1.95
C PHE A 682 -17.90 6.90 -0.77
N ASN A 683 -17.59 5.64 -0.99
CA ASN A 683 -17.00 4.80 0.04
C ASN A 683 -15.68 5.38 0.56
N ASN A 684 -14.78 5.73 -0.35
CA ASN A 684 -13.46 6.21 -0.03
C ASN A 684 -13.48 7.53 0.77
N LEU A 685 -14.43 8.41 0.48
CA LEU A 685 -14.60 9.66 1.25
C LEU A 685 -14.94 9.39 2.72
N ILE A 686 -15.68 8.31 3.00
CA ILE A 686 -16.01 7.88 4.35
C ILE A 686 -14.81 7.17 4.99
N GLU A 687 -14.21 6.24 4.27
CA GLU A 687 -13.15 5.35 4.75
C GLU A 687 -11.89 6.12 5.14
N ILE A 688 -11.45 7.09 4.34
CA ILE A 688 -10.28 7.92 4.66
C ILE A 688 -10.44 8.67 6.01
N ARG A 689 -11.67 9.00 6.41
CA ARG A 689 -11.95 9.63 7.71
C ARG A 689 -12.08 8.62 8.83
N LEU A 690 -12.58 7.44 8.52
CA LEU A 690 -12.66 6.32 9.46
C LEU A 690 -11.25 5.86 9.84
N ASP A 691 -10.36 5.69 8.87
CA ASP A 691 -8.96 5.33 9.09
C ASP A 691 -8.22 6.40 9.89
N ALA A 692 -8.39 7.68 9.52
CA ALA A 692 -7.82 8.79 10.28
C ALA A 692 -8.26 8.77 11.75
N TRP A 693 -9.55 8.57 12.02
CA TRP A 693 -10.08 8.45 13.38
C TRP A 693 -9.53 7.20 14.10
N LYS A 694 -9.47 6.07 13.42
CA LYS A 694 -8.97 4.80 13.91
C LYS A 694 -7.49 4.92 14.35
N PHE A 695 -6.63 5.47 13.50
CA PHE A 695 -5.19 5.61 13.78
C PHE A 695 -4.90 6.63 14.89
N LEU A 696 -5.67 7.73 14.99
CA LEU A 696 -5.47 8.74 16.03
C LEU A 696 -6.07 8.38 17.40
N SER A 697 -7.09 7.52 17.44
CA SER A 697 -7.89 7.31 18.65
C SER A 697 -7.91 5.89 19.18
N LYS A 698 -7.62 4.87 18.35
CA LYS A 698 -7.78 3.46 18.71
C LYS A 698 -6.49 2.66 18.72
N TYR A 699 -5.50 3.09 17.96
CA TYR A 699 -4.17 2.47 17.93
C TYR A 699 -3.17 3.28 18.76
N LYS A 700 -2.14 2.61 19.28
CA LYS A 700 -0.94 3.25 19.81
C LYS A 700 -0.28 4.05 18.72
N ARG A 701 0.43 5.12 19.08
CA ARG A 701 1.17 5.91 18.11
C ARG A 701 2.14 4.99 17.35
N PRO A 702 2.10 4.97 16.00
CA PRO A 702 3.03 4.16 15.24
C PRO A 702 4.47 4.61 15.49
N ILE A 703 5.40 3.64 15.50
CA ILE A 703 6.82 3.96 15.41
C ILE A 703 7.05 4.48 14.00
N PRO A 704 7.58 5.69 13.84
CA PRO A 704 7.77 6.25 12.53
C PRO A 704 8.93 5.54 11.83
N PHE A 705 8.64 4.92 10.68
CA PHE A 705 9.65 4.36 9.80
C PHE A 705 9.80 5.25 8.57
N LYS A 706 11.03 5.45 8.13
CA LYS A 706 11.30 6.08 6.84
C LYS A 706 10.85 5.16 5.71
N ALA A 707 10.26 5.74 4.67
CA ALA A 707 9.87 5.04 3.47
C ALA A 707 10.10 5.95 2.26
N SER A 708 10.61 5.38 1.17
CA SER A 708 10.79 6.09 -0.09
C SER A 708 9.54 6.02 -0.96
N ASP A 709 8.77 4.95 -0.86
CA ASP A 709 7.65 4.66 -1.74
C ASP A 709 6.56 3.81 -1.05
N ILE A 710 5.61 3.37 -1.84
CA ILE A 710 4.52 2.48 -1.41
C ILE A 710 4.91 0.99 -1.49
N GLY A 711 6.18 0.68 -1.77
CA GLY A 711 6.68 -0.70 -1.91
C GLY A 711 6.02 -1.45 -3.07
N ILE A 712 5.91 -2.75 -2.92
CA ILE A 712 5.39 -3.67 -3.94
C ILE A 712 3.96 -3.35 -4.42
N TRP A 713 3.20 -2.53 -3.68
CA TRP A 713 1.85 -2.13 -4.09
C TRP A 713 1.83 -1.38 -5.41
N GLY A 714 2.88 -0.60 -5.71
CA GLY A 714 3.04 0.09 -6.99
C GLY A 714 3.09 -0.88 -8.16
N ASP A 715 3.87 -1.95 -8.04
CA ASP A 715 3.99 -2.99 -9.06
C ASP A 715 2.69 -3.79 -9.23
N ILE A 716 2.00 -4.09 -8.13
CA ILE A 716 0.71 -4.78 -8.16
C ILE A 716 -0.34 -3.93 -8.91
N ILE A 717 -0.48 -2.65 -8.56
CA ILE A 717 -1.43 -1.74 -9.24
C ILE A 717 -1.09 -1.60 -10.72
N SER A 718 0.22 -1.53 -11.06
CA SER A 718 0.69 -1.50 -12.45
C SER A 718 0.32 -2.79 -13.19
N GLY A 719 0.52 -3.96 -12.58
CA GLY A 719 0.11 -5.24 -13.15
C GLY A 719 -1.40 -5.33 -13.40
N ILE A 720 -2.24 -4.86 -12.45
CA ILE A 720 -3.70 -4.79 -12.62
C ILE A 720 -4.07 -3.92 -13.81
N SER A 721 -3.39 -2.76 -14.01
CA SER A 721 -3.71 -1.85 -15.11
C SER A 721 -3.48 -2.48 -16.48
N TYR A 722 -2.40 -3.24 -16.67
CA TYR A 722 -2.17 -3.99 -17.91
C TYR A 722 -3.20 -5.12 -18.10
N PHE A 723 -3.50 -5.84 -17.04
CA PHE A 723 -4.49 -6.93 -17.10
C PHE A 723 -5.91 -6.39 -17.36
N ALA A 724 -6.22 -5.17 -16.90
CA ALA A 724 -7.50 -4.51 -17.15
C ALA A 724 -7.76 -4.24 -18.65
N VAL A 725 -6.73 -3.93 -19.43
CA VAL A 725 -6.87 -3.74 -20.90
C VAL A 725 -7.37 -5.04 -21.53
N LEU A 726 -6.74 -6.17 -21.20
CA LEU A 726 -7.12 -7.48 -21.74
C LEU A 726 -8.53 -7.88 -21.29
N THR A 727 -8.86 -7.74 -20.01
CA THR A 727 -10.19 -8.14 -19.49
C THR A 727 -11.30 -7.30 -20.09
N ASN A 728 -11.14 -5.99 -20.22
CA ASN A 728 -12.14 -5.12 -20.84
C ASN A 728 -12.32 -5.45 -22.33
N ALA A 729 -11.23 -5.72 -23.07
CA ALA A 729 -11.31 -6.16 -24.45
C ALA A 729 -12.16 -7.45 -24.60
N ILE A 730 -11.92 -8.44 -23.73
CA ILE A 730 -12.66 -9.71 -23.76
C ILE A 730 -14.12 -9.51 -23.32
N VAL A 731 -14.40 -8.69 -22.28
CA VAL A 731 -15.78 -8.42 -21.85
C VAL A 731 -16.60 -7.72 -22.96
N ILE A 732 -16.02 -6.74 -23.64
CA ILE A 732 -16.69 -6.06 -24.76
C ILE A 732 -16.91 -7.05 -25.93
N ALA A 733 -15.91 -7.87 -26.26
CA ALA A 733 -16.00 -8.80 -27.38
C ALA A 733 -16.98 -9.93 -27.14
N TRP A 734 -17.02 -10.48 -25.93
CA TRP A 734 -17.73 -11.73 -25.64
C TRP A 734 -19.01 -11.54 -24.81
N THR A 735 -19.02 -10.60 -23.83
CA THR A 735 -20.13 -10.48 -22.90
C THR A 735 -21.11 -9.40 -23.33
N SER A 736 -20.63 -8.32 -23.93
CA SER A 736 -21.44 -7.24 -24.48
C SER A 736 -22.03 -7.63 -25.84
N GLU A 737 -23.18 -7.04 -26.17
CA GLU A 737 -23.84 -7.14 -27.47
C GLU A 737 -23.24 -6.19 -28.55
N PHE A 738 -22.23 -5.42 -28.21
CA PHE A 738 -21.67 -4.39 -29.09
C PHE A 738 -21.13 -4.98 -30.41
N ILE A 739 -20.29 -6.01 -30.34
CA ILE A 739 -19.69 -6.63 -31.54
C ILE A 739 -20.73 -7.34 -32.41
N PRO A 740 -21.64 -8.16 -31.88
CA PRO A 740 -22.74 -8.72 -32.68
C PRO A 740 -23.59 -7.63 -33.37
N LYS A 741 -23.95 -6.55 -32.67
CA LYS A 741 -24.71 -5.41 -33.25
C LYS A 741 -23.93 -4.73 -34.37
N MET A 742 -22.62 -4.54 -34.21
CA MET A 742 -21.76 -3.98 -35.24
C MET A 742 -21.61 -4.90 -36.44
N ALA A 743 -21.45 -6.20 -36.23
CA ALA A 743 -21.41 -7.19 -37.30
C ALA A 743 -22.72 -7.25 -38.11
N TYR A 744 -23.88 -7.21 -37.43
CA TYR A 744 -25.18 -7.14 -38.09
C TYR A 744 -25.30 -5.92 -38.99
N ARG A 745 -24.94 -4.72 -38.46
CA ARG A 745 -24.97 -3.48 -39.23
C ARG A 745 -24.11 -3.54 -40.50
N SER A 746 -22.95 -4.20 -40.44
CA SER A 746 -22.03 -4.29 -41.59
C SER A 746 -22.40 -5.39 -42.59
N LEU A 747 -22.98 -6.52 -42.14
CA LEU A 747 -23.20 -7.70 -42.96
C LEU A 747 -24.63 -7.83 -43.54
N LYS A 748 -25.64 -7.35 -42.79
CA LYS A 748 -27.06 -7.60 -43.12
C LYS A 748 -27.90 -6.32 -43.31
N SER A 749 -27.54 -5.23 -42.67
CA SER A 749 -28.33 -4.01 -42.72
C SER A 749 -27.95 -3.17 -43.92
N THR A 750 -28.89 -2.89 -44.84
CA THR A 750 -28.71 -1.99 -45.99
C THR A 750 -28.71 -0.50 -45.63
N GLY A 751 -29.13 -0.15 -44.40
CA GLY A 751 -29.22 1.27 -43.94
C GLY A 751 -28.61 1.52 -42.56
N GLY A 752 -27.81 0.59 -42.03
CA GLY A 752 -27.19 0.73 -40.67
C GLY A 752 -28.17 0.62 -39.51
N SER A 753 -29.45 0.31 -39.76
CA SER A 753 -30.47 0.10 -38.72
C SER A 753 -30.27 -1.27 -38.04
N LEU A 754 -30.83 -1.39 -36.81
CA LEU A 754 -30.89 -2.67 -36.06
C LEU A 754 -32.23 -3.38 -36.21
N ASP A 755 -33.05 -3.00 -37.21
CA ASP A 755 -34.30 -3.68 -37.48
C ASP A 755 -34.06 -5.14 -37.85
N GLY A 756 -34.76 -6.09 -37.15
CA GLY A 756 -34.54 -7.51 -37.35
C GLY A 756 -33.33 -8.11 -36.69
N TYR A 757 -32.51 -7.35 -35.95
CA TYR A 757 -31.36 -7.84 -35.24
C TYR A 757 -31.71 -9.00 -34.28
N VAL A 758 -32.79 -8.86 -33.51
CA VAL A 758 -33.24 -9.90 -32.55
C VAL A 758 -33.52 -11.20 -33.28
N ASN A 759 -34.29 -11.15 -34.39
CA ASN A 759 -34.61 -12.34 -35.20
C ASN A 759 -33.33 -12.99 -35.77
N TRP A 760 -32.34 -12.20 -36.22
CA TRP A 760 -31.07 -12.71 -36.74
C TRP A 760 -30.22 -13.44 -35.68
N THR A 761 -30.34 -13.08 -34.38
CA THR A 761 -29.61 -13.75 -33.27
C THR A 761 -30.30 -15.02 -32.77
N LEU A 762 -31.48 -15.38 -33.28
CA LEU A 762 -32.26 -16.52 -32.85
C LEU A 762 -32.26 -17.62 -33.91
N SER A 763 -31.80 -18.81 -33.55
CA SER A 763 -31.92 -20.06 -34.34
C SER A 763 -33.25 -20.76 -34.04
N SER A 764 -33.74 -21.55 -35.01
CA SER A 764 -34.96 -22.36 -34.90
C SER A 764 -34.64 -23.78 -34.48
N PHE A 765 -35.48 -24.35 -33.64
CA PHE A 765 -35.43 -25.79 -33.29
C PHE A 765 -36.82 -26.40 -33.40
N PRO A 766 -36.95 -27.53 -34.14
CA PRO A 766 -38.28 -28.13 -34.33
C PRO A 766 -38.75 -28.80 -33.03
N VAL A 767 -39.99 -28.46 -32.65
CA VAL A 767 -40.61 -28.99 -31.41
C VAL A 767 -40.75 -30.52 -31.48
N SER A 768 -40.93 -31.09 -32.68
CA SER A 768 -40.97 -32.51 -32.91
C SER A 768 -39.67 -33.26 -32.59
N ALA A 769 -38.53 -32.58 -32.62
CA ALA A 769 -37.23 -33.19 -32.28
C ALA A 769 -37.07 -33.45 -30.77
N TYR A 770 -37.82 -32.84 -29.90
CA TYR A 770 -37.90 -33.20 -28.47
C TYR A 770 -38.51 -34.59 -28.24
N ASN A 771 -39.42 -35.02 -29.07
CA ASN A 771 -40.07 -36.35 -28.95
C ASN A 771 -39.08 -37.49 -29.27
N VAL A 772 -38.04 -37.23 -30.07
CA VAL A 772 -37.00 -38.24 -30.45
C VAL A 772 -36.07 -38.50 -29.28
N SER A 773 -35.87 -37.57 -28.40
CA SER A 773 -34.95 -37.68 -27.22
C SER A 773 -35.61 -38.34 -25.99
N GLY A 774 -36.87 -38.73 -26.06
CA GLY A 774 -37.52 -39.56 -25.05
C GLY A 774 -38.19 -38.83 -23.88
N VAL A 775 -38.02 -37.52 -23.75
CA VAL A 775 -38.66 -36.71 -22.72
C VAL A 775 -39.20 -35.41 -23.35
N PRO A 776 -40.50 -35.34 -23.65
CA PRO A 776 -41.10 -34.06 -24.13
C PRO A 776 -41.18 -33.04 -23.03
N PRO A 777 -40.88 -31.74 -23.31
CA PRO A 777 -41.10 -30.69 -22.35
C PRO A 777 -42.61 -30.56 -22.00
N PRO A 778 -42.93 -30.11 -20.75
CA PRO A 778 -44.31 -29.98 -20.34
C PRO A 778 -45.02 -28.88 -21.17
N ASN A 779 -46.29 -29.16 -21.58
CA ASN A 779 -47.19 -28.26 -22.32
C ASN A 779 -46.58 -27.72 -23.64
N PRO A 780 -46.35 -28.52 -24.66
CA PRO A 780 -46.00 -28.03 -25.97
C PRO A 780 -47.08 -27.09 -26.50
N PRO A 781 -46.74 -25.88 -27.00
CA PRO A 781 -47.74 -24.93 -27.50
C PRO A 781 -48.47 -25.57 -28.70
N THR A 782 -49.82 -25.57 -28.67
CA THR A 782 -50.66 -26.02 -29.76
C THR A 782 -50.45 -25.13 -30.98
N ASN A 783 -50.10 -25.69 -32.16
CA ASN A 783 -49.85 -25.01 -33.43
C ASN A 783 -48.46 -24.36 -33.62
N VAL A 784 -47.46 -24.64 -32.77
CA VAL A 784 -46.06 -24.17 -32.97
C VAL A 784 -45.17 -25.31 -33.48
N GLN A 785 -44.66 -25.17 -34.68
CA GLN A 785 -43.77 -26.16 -35.28
C GLN A 785 -42.32 -26.00 -34.82
N PHE A 786 -41.86 -24.75 -34.57
CA PHE A 786 -40.50 -24.40 -34.19
C PHE A 786 -40.49 -23.53 -32.96
N CYS A 787 -39.56 -23.78 -32.03
CA CYS A 787 -39.21 -22.83 -30.95
C CYS A 787 -37.88 -22.13 -31.31
N ARG A 788 -37.65 -20.93 -30.72
CA ARG A 788 -36.45 -20.13 -30.95
C ARG A 788 -35.50 -20.26 -29.77
N TYR A 789 -34.18 -20.20 -30.04
CA TYR A 789 -33.14 -20.13 -29.04
C TYR A 789 -32.00 -19.25 -29.55
N ARG A 790 -31.23 -18.71 -28.67
CA ARG A 790 -30.16 -17.78 -29.02
C ARG A 790 -28.91 -18.52 -29.44
N ASP A 791 -28.63 -18.59 -30.71
CA ASP A 791 -27.41 -19.13 -31.33
C ASP A 791 -27.42 -18.77 -32.86
N PHE A 792 -26.34 -19.11 -33.55
CA PHE A 792 -26.19 -19.02 -35.00
C PHE A 792 -25.99 -20.39 -35.60
N ARG A 793 -27.04 -21.26 -35.56
CA ARG A 793 -27.02 -22.62 -36.09
C ARG A 793 -27.99 -22.83 -37.24
N SER A 794 -27.68 -23.78 -38.12
CA SER A 794 -28.55 -24.15 -39.22
C SER A 794 -29.84 -24.80 -38.71
N GLU A 795 -30.92 -24.63 -39.46
CA GLU A 795 -32.22 -25.28 -39.18
C GLU A 795 -32.23 -26.74 -39.59
N ASP A 796 -31.29 -27.17 -40.47
CA ASP A 796 -31.23 -28.51 -41.00
C ASP A 796 -30.56 -29.48 -39.99
N GLY A 797 -31.35 -30.46 -39.48
CA GLY A 797 -30.83 -31.57 -38.71
C GLY A 797 -30.06 -32.58 -39.61
N PRO A 798 -29.23 -33.48 -39.06
CA PRO A 798 -29.16 -33.93 -37.66
C PRO A 798 -28.06 -33.28 -36.82
N LEU A 799 -27.24 -32.38 -37.37
CA LEU A 799 -26.05 -31.90 -36.68
C LEU A 799 -26.14 -30.45 -36.19
N TYR A 800 -27.19 -29.69 -36.58
CA TYR A 800 -27.34 -28.25 -36.19
C TYR A 800 -25.99 -27.51 -36.18
N SER A 801 -25.28 -27.58 -37.33
CA SER A 801 -23.94 -27.00 -37.46
C SER A 801 -23.94 -25.49 -37.33
N GLN A 802 -22.81 -24.94 -36.88
CA GLN A 802 -22.60 -23.48 -36.81
C GLN A 802 -22.60 -22.88 -38.22
N THR A 803 -23.33 -21.78 -38.41
CA THR A 803 -23.44 -21.07 -39.70
C THR A 803 -22.19 -20.23 -39.99
N SER A 804 -22.07 -19.75 -41.24
CA SER A 804 -21.01 -18.78 -41.59
C SER A 804 -21.10 -17.48 -40.77
N GLU A 805 -22.30 -17.11 -40.32
CA GLU A 805 -22.53 -15.94 -39.47
C GLU A 805 -21.91 -16.08 -38.09
N TYR A 806 -21.97 -17.27 -37.50
CA TYR A 806 -21.26 -17.59 -36.26
C TYR A 806 -19.75 -17.32 -36.39
N TRP A 807 -19.17 -17.80 -37.47
CA TRP A 807 -17.73 -17.64 -37.70
C TRP A 807 -17.35 -16.18 -38.01
N ASN A 808 -18.20 -15.44 -38.74
CA ASN A 808 -17.99 -14.02 -39.01
C ASN A 808 -18.05 -13.19 -37.72
N VAL A 809 -19.03 -13.44 -36.84
CA VAL A 809 -19.14 -12.77 -35.54
C VAL A 809 -17.96 -13.12 -34.65
N THR A 810 -17.54 -14.39 -34.63
CA THR A 810 -16.37 -14.86 -33.84
C THR A 810 -15.08 -14.23 -34.34
N ALA A 811 -14.88 -14.18 -35.67
CA ALA A 811 -13.74 -13.49 -36.26
C ALA A 811 -13.71 -11.99 -35.91
N ALA A 812 -14.89 -11.32 -35.97
CA ALA A 812 -15.00 -9.91 -35.56
C ALA A 812 -14.65 -9.69 -34.08
N ARG A 813 -15.07 -10.60 -33.18
CA ARG A 813 -14.73 -10.57 -31.75
C ARG A 813 -13.22 -10.68 -31.53
N LEU A 814 -12.57 -11.65 -32.17
CA LEU A 814 -11.11 -11.84 -32.05
C LEU A 814 -10.33 -10.68 -32.66
N ALA A 815 -10.75 -10.19 -33.82
CA ALA A 815 -10.14 -9.03 -34.44
C ALA A 815 -10.27 -7.78 -33.55
N PHE A 816 -11.43 -7.57 -32.91
CA PHE A 816 -11.62 -6.49 -31.96
C PHE A 816 -10.67 -6.56 -30.78
N ILE A 817 -10.51 -7.74 -30.17
CA ILE A 817 -9.58 -7.91 -29.02
C ILE A 817 -8.17 -7.52 -29.43
N ILE A 818 -7.68 -8.05 -30.57
CA ILE A 818 -6.33 -7.77 -31.06
C ILE A 818 -6.13 -6.28 -31.30
N VAL A 819 -7.06 -5.64 -32.04
CA VAL A 819 -6.98 -4.21 -32.37
C VAL A 819 -7.05 -3.36 -31.11
N PHE A 820 -7.99 -3.65 -30.21
CA PHE A 820 -8.18 -2.91 -28.94
C PHE A 820 -6.92 -2.98 -28.08
N GLU A 821 -6.39 -4.19 -27.86
CA GLU A 821 -5.19 -4.42 -27.06
C GLU A 821 -3.98 -3.66 -27.62
N HIS A 822 -3.69 -3.83 -28.91
CA HIS A 822 -2.53 -3.18 -29.53
C HIS A 822 -2.63 -1.65 -29.56
N VAL A 823 -3.82 -1.11 -29.83
CA VAL A 823 -4.03 0.35 -29.81
C VAL A 823 -3.83 0.91 -28.42
N ILE A 824 -4.42 0.29 -27.41
CA ILE A 824 -4.30 0.76 -26.03
C ILE A 824 -2.85 0.63 -25.53
N PHE A 825 -2.18 -0.51 -25.78
CA PHE A 825 -0.78 -0.69 -25.38
C PHE A 825 0.16 0.29 -26.12
N PHE A 826 -0.10 0.60 -27.38
CA PHE A 826 0.65 1.62 -28.08
C PHE A 826 0.48 3.01 -27.44
N ILE A 827 -0.75 3.37 -27.06
CA ILE A 827 -1.00 4.64 -26.35
C ILE A 827 -0.31 4.66 -24.99
N ILE A 828 -0.35 3.55 -24.25
CA ILE A 828 0.34 3.39 -22.96
C ILE A 828 1.86 3.59 -23.14
N TYR A 829 2.45 2.91 -24.12
CA TYR A 829 3.88 3.07 -24.41
C TYR A 829 4.26 4.52 -24.75
N LEU A 830 3.41 5.19 -25.56
CA LEU A 830 3.61 6.60 -25.89
C LEU A 830 3.52 7.50 -24.66
N MET A 831 2.62 7.19 -23.74
CA MET A 831 2.47 7.93 -22.47
C MET A 831 3.69 7.76 -21.58
N ASP A 832 4.18 6.54 -21.39
CA ASP A 832 5.37 6.24 -20.60
C ASP A 832 6.61 6.95 -21.15
N TRP A 833 6.70 7.07 -22.50
CA TRP A 833 7.78 7.80 -23.16
C TRP A 833 7.65 9.33 -23.01
N LEU A 834 6.44 9.88 -23.06
CA LEU A 834 6.20 11.33 -22.99
C LEU A 834 6.24 11.90 -21.55
N VAL A 835 5.89 11.10 -20.56
CA VAL A 835 5.73 11.55 -19.17
C VAL A 835 6.87 11.01 -18.31
N PRO A 836 7.93 11.80 -18.04
CA PRO A 836 9.02 11.33 -17.18
C PRO A 836 8.53 11.16 -15.73
N ASP A 837 9.01 10.12 -15.04
CA ASP A 837 8.64 9.79 -13.65
C ASP A 837 9.01 10.93 -12.68
N VAL A 838 10.16 11.59 -12.88
CA VAL A 838 10.60 12.73 -12.09
C VAL A 838 10.43 14.02 -12.89
N PRO A 839 9.66 15.01 -12.37
CA PRO A 839 9.56 16.32 -13.02
C PRO A 839 10.93 17.01 -13.11
N LYS A 840 11.22 17.66 -14.26
CA LYS A 840 12.49 18.35 -14.49
C LYS A 840 12.80 19.41 -13.41
N SER A 841 11.79 20.08 -12.88
CA SER A 841 11.95 21.06 -11.80
C SER A 841 12.50 20.40 -10.51
N ILE A 842 12.00 19.23 -10.17
CA ILE A 842 12.48 18.47 -9.00
C ILE A 842 13.87 17.91 -9.25
N GLN A 843 14.12 17.37 -10.45
CA GLN A 843 15.45 16.88 -10.84
C GLN A 843 16.52 17.98 -10.74
N ASN A 844 16.18 19.19 -11.16
CA ASN A 844 17.10 20.33 -11.03
C ASN A 844 17.35 20.68 -9.56
N LYS A 845 16.33 20.67 -8.69
CA LYS A 845 16.48 20.89 -7.24
C LYS A 845 17.37 19.83 -6.60
N ILE A 846 17.15 18.54 -6.91
CA ILE A 846 17.99 17.43 -6.43
C ILE A 846 19.45 17.62 -6.86
N ASN A 847 19.69 17.96 -8.13
CA ASN A 847 21.04 18.17 -8.64
C ASN A 847 21.70 19.39 -7.97
N HIS A 848 20.93 20.42 -7.67
CA HIS A 848 21.43 21.60 -6.98
C HIS A 848 21.81 21.30 -5.53
N GLU A 849 20.98 20.59 -4.78
CA GLU A 849 21.32 20.13 -3.42
C GLU A 849 22.59 19.27 -3.39
N ARG A 850 22.70 18.30 -4.31
CA ARG A 850 23.92 17.48 -4.44
C ARG A 850 25.15 18.33 -4.72
N TYR A 851 25.02 19.34 -5.59
CA TYR A 851 26.11 20.25 -5.88
C TYR A 851 26.51 21.06 -4.64
N ILE A 852 25.55 21.60 -3.89
CA ILE A 852 25.84 22.33 -2.64
C ILE A 852 26.52 21.41 -1.62
N ASP A 853 26.00 20.21 -1.36
CA ASP A 853 26.57 19.24 -0.42
C ASP A 853 28.02 18.90 -0.80
N GLN A 854 28.29 18.61 -2.08
CA GLN A 854 29.64 18.34 -2.56
C GLN A 854 30.56 19.53 -2.38
N ARG A 855 30.13 20.75 -2.76
CA ARG A 855 30.91 21.97 -2.62
C ARG A 855 31.29 22.23 -1.17
N GLU A 856 30.37 22.07 -0.24
CA GLU A 856 30.61 22.32 1.19
C GLU A 856 31.53 21.27 1.82
N ARG A 857 31.38 20.00 1.44
CA ARG A 857 32.30 18.91 1.86
C ARG A 857 33.74 19.15 1.36
N TRP A 858 33.88 19.58 0.12
CA TRP A 858 35.19 19.95 -0.44
C TRP A 858 35.83 21.13 0.31
N ALA A 859 35.03 22.16 0.57
CA ALA A 859 35.51 23.34 1.28
C ALA A 859 35.90 23.03 2.74
N SER A 860 35.20 22.11 3.42
CA SER A 860 35.54 21.67 4.79
C SER A 860 36.85 20.86 4.79
N LYS A 861 37.01 19.91 3.85
CA LYS A 861 38.26 19.16 3.72
C LYS A 861 39.46 20.06 3.44
N LEU A 862 39.32 21.06 2.54
CA LEU A 862 40.39 21.99 2.23
C LEU A 862 40.78 22.82 3.46
N SER A 863 39.83 23.26 4.29
CA SER A 863 40.10 23.98 5.53
C SER A 863 40.77 23.11 6.58
N GLU A 864 40.43 21.83 6.65
CA GLU A 864 41.05 20.87 7.57
C GLU A 864 42.51 20.58 7.20
N ASP A 865 42.79 20.38 5.91
CA ASP A 865 44.14 20.16 5.40
C ASP A 865 45.04 21.39 5.62
N HIS A 866 44.50 22.61 5.42
CA HIS A 866 45.20 23.85 5.76
C HIS A 866 45.45 23.98 7.26
N LEU A 867 44.51 23.57 8.11
CA LEU A 867 44.67 23.60 9.57
C LEU A 867 45.73 22.56 10.03
N LYS A 868 45.69 21.35 9.47
CA LYS A 868 46.72 20.29 9.74
C LYS A 868 48.12 20.77 9.34
N HIS A 869 48.25 21.36 8.16
CA HIS A 869 49.52 21.94 7.70
C HIS A 869 49.99 23.11 8.57
N ALA A 870 49.08 23.96 9.03
CA ALA A 870 49.43 25.05 9.95
C ALA A 870 49.89 24.53 11.32
N VAL A 871 49.26 23.46 11.83
CA VAL A 871 49.64 22.78 13.08
C VAL A 871 50.98 22.07 12.91
N GLU A 872 51.21 21.37 11.80
CA GLU A 872 52.52 20.71 11.51
C GLU A 872 53.65 21.74 11.40
N ILE A 873 53.40 22.89 10.74
CA ILE A 873 54.40 23.98 10.67
C ILE A 873 54.63 24.55 12.07
N SER A 874 53.58 24.73 12.89
CA SER A 874 53.73 25.26 14.26
C SER A 874 54.50 24.29 15.18
N ASP A 875 54.25 22.98 15.05
CA ASP A 875 54.96 21.95 15.83
C ASP A 875 56.39 21.74 15.32
N GLY A 876 56.66 21.86 14.01
CA GLY A 876 58.01 21.91 13.44
C GLY A 876 58.84 23.11 13.94
N LEU A 877 58.20 24.28 13.99
CA LEU A 877 58.81 25.49 14.54
C LEU A 877 59.03 25.42 16.07
N ARG A 878 58.16 24.70 16.81
CA ARG A 878 58.37 24.41 18.24
C ARG A 878 59.56 23.48 18.51
N GLY A 879 59.88 22.60 17.57
CA GLY A 879 61.04 21.67 17.67
C GLY A 879 62.37 22.37 17.43
N GLU A 880 62.44 23.40 16.57
CA GLU A 880 63.70 24.12 16.21
C GLU A 880 63.96 25.39 17.02
N PHE A 881 62.87 26.10 17.48
CA PHE A 881 62.99 27.30 18.31
C PHE A 881 62.10 27.20 19.52
N LYS A 882 62.64 27.36 20.73
CA LYS A 882 61.83 27.51 21.98
C LYS A 882 61.03 28.83 21.95
N ILE A 883 59.91 28.88 21.23
CA ILE A 883 59.01 30.02 21.19
C ILE A 883 58.02 29.91 22.35
N PRO A 884 57.81 30.95 23.16
CA PRO A 884 56.79 30.93 24.23
C PRO A 884 55.40 30.72 23.68
N ASN A 885 54.57 29.95 24.38
CA ASN A 885 53.19 29.57 24.00
C ASN A 885 52.27 30.74 23.60
N ALA A 886 52.54 31.94 24.11
CA ALA A 886 51.75 33.13 23.79
C ALA A 886 51.89 33.61 22.32
N ILE A 887 53.00 33.35 21.64
CA ILE A 887 53.23 33.78 20.26
C ILE A 887 52.60 32.77 19.28
N ALA A 888 52.54 31.50 19.64
CA ALA A 888 51.87 30.46 18.83
C ALA A 888 50.33 30.64 18.79
N GLU A 889 49.74 31.08 19.91
CA GLU A 889 48.28 31.43 19.94
C GLU A 889 47.97 32.69 19.12
N ILE A 890 48.88 33.66 19.03
CA ILE A 890 48.67 34.85 18.19
C ILE A 890 48.70 34.52 16.72
N LEU A 891 49.62 33.63 16.28
CA LEU A 891 49.72 33.19 14.87
C LEU A 891 48.51 32.34 14.43
N VAL A 892 47.92 31.51 15.30
CA VAL A 892 46.70 30.78 15.03
C VAL A 892 45.49 31.71 14.95
N ASN A 893 45.40 32.74 15.80
CA ASN A 893 44.34 33.72 15.76
C ASN A 893 44.39 34.68 14.56
N GLU A 894 45.61 35.03 14.07
CA GLU A 894 45.76 35.82 12.84
C GLU A 894 45.44 35.08 11.55
N THR A 895 45.60 33.73 11.50
CA THR A 895 45.15 32.94 10.36
C THR A 895 43.62 32.79 10.30
N ASP A 896 42.92 32.75 11.43
CA ASP A 896 41.44 32.73 11.49
C ASP A 896 40.84 34.09 11.10
N THR A 897 41.49 35.23 11.42
CA THR A 897 41.04 36.56 11.03
C THR A 897 41.28 36.89 9.55
N ASN A 898 42.34 36.33 8.93
CA ASN A 898 42.64 36.56 7.50
C ASN A 898 41.81 35.72 6.52
N LEU A 899 41.21 34.65 7.00
CA LEU A 899 40.25 33.86 6.17
C LEU A 899 38.89 34.54 6.01
N ASN A 900 38.53 35.46 6.95
CA ASN A 900 37.25 36.19 6.90
C ASN A 900 37.31 37.56 6.17
N HIS A 901 38.52 38.03 5.72
CA HIS A 901 38.71 39.29 5.01
C HIS A 901 39.44 39.09 3.66
N ARG A 902 38.85 38.37 2.69
CA ARG A 902 39.21 38.58 1.30
C ARG A 902 38.25 39.59 0.66
N PRO A 903 38.75 40.72 0.13
CA PRO A 903 37.92 41.66 -0.60
C PRO A 903 37.43 41.06 -1.91
N ARG A 904 36.15 41.11 -2.16
CA ARG A 904 35.53 40.74 -3.44
C ARG A 904 36.18 41.51 -4.58
N SER A 905 37.00 40.87 -5.41
CA SER A 905 37.47 41.46 -6.66
C SER A 905 36.34 41.39 -7.70
N LYS A 906 35.77 42.55 -8.01
CA LYS A 906 34.88 42.71 -9.18
C LYS A 906 35.69 42.52 -10.45
N GLY A 907 35.74 41.32 -11.02
CA GLY A 907 36.27 41.03 -12.34
C GLY A 907 35.13 41.09 -13.37
N LYS A 908 34.95 42.26 -13.98
CA LYS A 908 34.22 42.35 -15.24
C LYS A 908 34.98 41.57 -16.31
N ILE A 909 34.53 40.40 -16.70
CA ILE A 909 34.95 39.73 -17.93
C ILE A 909 33.98 40.17 -19.05
N ARG A 910 34.57 40.94 -19.96
CA ARG A 910 33.95 41.44 -21.20
C ARG A 910 33.75 40.26 -22.13
N ASN A 911 32.52 40.10 -22.59
CA ASN A 911 32.20 39.23 -23.75
C ASN A 911 32.76 39.87 -25.01
N ASP A 912 33.70 39.22 -25.60
CA ASP A 912 34.00 39.33 -27.06
C ASP A 912 34.68 38.00 -27.47
N LEU A 913 33.91 37.21 -28.18
CA LEU A 913 34.45 36.38 -29.29
C LEU A 913 33.27 35.74 -30.06
N SER A 914 33.15 36.28 -31.23
CA SER A 914 32.24 35.87 -32.30
C SER A 914 32.67 34.55 -32.95
N SER A 915 31.67 33.79 -33.36
CA SER A 915 31.60 32.95 -34.58
C SER A 915 32.73 31.97 -34.90
N GLU A 916 32.37 30.70 -34.95
CA GLU A 916 32.46 29.86 -36.13
C GLU A 916 32.00 28.43 -35.84
N ASN A 917 31.06 27.99 -36.64
CA ASN A 917 30.65 26.59 -36.85
C ASN A 917 31.73 25.84 -37.71
N PRO A 918 31.74 24.50 -37.78
CA PRO A 918 30.63 23.74 -38.36
C PRO A 918 29.98 22.72 -37.40
#